data_aa031fda532366ab2ef6ba1d4638c1df
#
_entry.id   aa031fda532366ab2ef6ba1d4638c1df
#
_cell.length_a   1.000
_cell.length_b   1.000
_cell.length_c   1.000
_cell.angle_alpha   90.00
_cell.angle_beta   90.00
_cell.angle_gamma   90.00
#
_symmetry.space_group_name_H-M   'P 1'
#
loop_
_entity.id
_entity.type
_entity.pdbx_description
1 polymer ?
#
loop_
_entity_poly.entity_id
_entity_poly.type
_entity_poly.pdbx_seq_one_letter_code
_entity_poly.pdbx_strand_id
1 'polypeptide(L)'
;MGIKTACAGLAVGLSLAAQTPIGVRVLNQTNTNAGLNGRLQSFMSTGFQPAEWDSAFFNNIPGAAGLLWELAPQHIRLQPISQAVPMSQSSGIAVLSPYQWNFSTLNAILLPVLNVGDHSPELQLATAPAFMNDANGHLLPVNIPAFAAYCANMVRYYNAGGFTANGVHYQSPSPYHITWWGIFNEPNINGIKESDYVTLYNTVVPAMQAVDPTIKFVAIEESDFYTESQRYVPPFVQGVTAQVDAVALHYYSTCNQRDTDKTLMGTIPTFLADLKYVQAQLQTNPALRNVPIWVTENNVNADYSGTNGMSACIPTQTYVTDYRATDAFFAAWRPYLFSQLAQGGNQSLYHWDFDADAEFAEADYTSGALYLSYWTDYELAHLFPSPPGANILQVNNSNPSALEALAVRNDDGSVVILLSNHAVRNSSDNNGPGVAANVTLDVSALGSFSDATVTAINANTDPAAGPTTQSIAPQGTISVSFPGYGVAFVRLAQAQPQISPGGIVNSATYSGGGVAPGELADIFGQNLGPASGLSSQVTAGIVPNSLAGVRVWFDGIAAPILYAGTGQLNVVAPYAIAGKPSTDVRVEYMGVFSPAVSVPVLPAQPGIFTLDASGAGPAAVLNKDYSVNSATNPAKRGDSIMIFATGEGVMSPAGVDGLVALAASTGPPPPVAVQIGGQAATVSYAGNAPGMVEGALQVNAVVPTTVTPGSAVSVVVTVGTTASPATATLAVQ
;
A
#
# COMPACT_ATOMS: atom_id res chain seq x y z
N MET A 1 55.69 -61.27 -16.83
CA MET A 1 56.04 -60.14 -17.72
C MET A 1 54.75 -59.44 -18.06
N GLY A 2 54.40 -58.39 -17.36
CA GLY A 2 53.14 -57.62 -17.53
C GLY A 2 53.46 -56.24 -18.03
N ILE A 3 52.89 -55.89 -19.15
CA ILE A 3 52.97 -54.54 -19.75
C ILE A 3 51.86 -53.70 -19.17
N LYS A 4 52.25 -52.64 -18.45
CA LYS A 4 51.35 -51.59 -18.01
C LYS A 4 51.21 -50.55 -19.11
N THR A 5 50.01 -50.41 -19.69
CA THR A 5 49.67 -49.32 -20.61
C THR A 5 49.14 -48.15 -19.76
N ALA A 6 49.88 -47.05 -19.78
CA ALA A 6 49.45 -45.80 -19.17
C ALA A 6 48.55 -45.04 -20.15
N CYS A 7 47.24 -44.84 -19.82
CA CYS A 7 46.39 -43.88 -20.49
C CYS A 7 46.61 -42.50 -19.86
N ALA A 8 47.27 -41.62 -20.60
CA ALA A 8 47.29 -40.19 -20.26
C ALA A 8 45.98 -39.55 -20.70
N GLY A 9 45.11 -39.23 -19.72
CA GLY A 9 43.92 -38.43 -19.96
C GLY A 9 44.30 -36.97 -20.14
N LEU A 10 44.04 -36.44 -21.33
CA LEU A 10 44.11 -35.00 -21.61
C LEU A 10 42.90 -34.34 -20.94
N ALA A 11 43.11 -33.73 -19.78
CA ALA A 11 42.15 -32.83 -19.22
C ALA A 11 42.22 -31.51 -20.02
N VAL A 12 41.28 -31.32 -20.95
CA VAL A 12 41.04 -30.02 -21.57
C VAL A 12 40.37 -29.16 -20.52
N GLY A 13 41.12 -28.37 -19.79
CA GLY A 13 40.66 -27.30 -18.96
C GLY A 13 40.08 -26.22 -19.87
N LEU A 14 38.76 -26.23 -20.06
CA LEU A 14 38.07 -25.05 -20.54
C LEU A 14 38.23 -23.97 -19.46
N SER A 15 39.17 -23.04 -19.65
CA SER A 15 39.19 -21.79 -18.94
C SER A 15 37.94 -21.03 -19.34
N LEU A 16 36.93 -21.07 -18.50
CA LEU A 16 35.85 -20.05 -18.55
C LEU A 16 36.59 -18.71 -18.40
N ALA A 17 36.68 -17.96 -19.49
CA ALA A 17 37.10 -16.58 -19.42
C ALA A 17 36.17 -15.90 -18.43
N ALA A 18 36.71 -15.32 -17.35
CA ALA A 18 35.91 -14.61 -16.37
C ALA A 18 35.16 -13.50 -17.11
N GLN A 19 33.84 -13.62 -17.17
CA GLN A 19 33.00 -12.59 -17.76
C GLN A 19 33.24 -11.27 -17.01
N THR A 20 33.47 -10.20 -17.77
CA THR A 20 33.61 -8.86 -17.16
C THR A 20 32.31 -8.55 -16.41
N PRO A 21 32.38 -8.23 -15.12
CA PRO A 21 31.17 -7.90 -14.36
C PRO A 21 30.41 -6.72 -14.96
N ILE A 22 29.08 -6.79 -14.94
CA ILE A 22 28.23 -5.65 -15.31
C ILE A 22 28.28 -4.64 -14.17
N GLY A 23 28.77 -3.42 -14.46
CA GLY A 23 28.81 -2.33 -13.50
C GLY A 23 27.47 -1.63 -13.43
N VAL A 24 26.86 -1.55 -12.23
CA VAL A 24 25.69 -0.74 -11.96
C VAL A 24 26.02 0.26 -10.85
N ARG A 25 25.79 1.54 -11.09
CA ARG A 25 25.98 2.59 -10.09
C ARG A 25 24.71 3.36 -9.87
N VAL A 26 24.27 3.44 -8.61
CA VAL A 26 23.12 4.25 -8.21
C VAL A 26 23.58 5.59 -7.67
N LEU A 27 22.98 6.66 -8.18
CA LEU A 27 23.30 8.04 -7.78
C LEU A 27 22.22 8.53 -6.79
N ASN A 28 22.64 9.35 -5.84
CA ASN A 28 21.73 9.98 -4.87
C ASN A 28 21.01 11.21 -5.48
N GLN A 29 20.42 11.00 -6.64
CA GLN A 29 19.70 12.04 -7.40
C GLN A 29 18.42 11.42 -7.96
N THR A 30 17.30 12.13 -7.81
CA THR A 30 16.04 11.73 -8.43
C THR A 30 16.16 11.82 -9.96
N ASN A 31 15.71 10.79 -10.65
CA ASN A 31 15.58 10.79 -12.10
C ASN A 31 14.26 11.48 -12.50
N THR A 32 14.30 12.80 -12.65
CA THR A 32 13.10 13.59 -12.98
C THR A 32 12.49 13.27 -14.35
N ASN A 33 13.20 12.52 -15.19
CA ASN A 33 12.71 12.07 -16.49
C ASN A 33 12.00 10.71 -16.43
N ALA A 34 12.03 10.04 -15.28
CA ALA A 34 11.38 8.76 -15.06
C ALA A 34 10.11 8.93 -14.18
N GLY A 35 9.17 8.01 -14.32
CA GLY A 35 7.92 8.06 -13.57
C GLY A 35 7.13 9.33 -13.85
N LEU A 36 6.35 9.76 -12.86
CA LEU A 36 5.70 11.06 -12.90
C LEU A 36 6.54 12.08 -12.12
N ASN A 37 7.29 12.92 -12.82
CA ASN A 37 8.21 13.90 -12.20
C ASN A 37 9.23 13.27 -11.22
N GLY A 38 9.78 12.12 -11.57
CA GLY A 38 10.73 11.38 -10.75
C GLY A 38 10.09 10.50 -9.66
N ARG A 39 8.77 10.41 -9.62
CA ARG A 39 8.02 9.65 -8.62
C ARG A 39 7.51 8.34 -9.21
N LEU A 40 7.69 7.25 -8.46
CA LEU A 40 7.11 5.96 -8.79
C LEU A 40 5.58 6.04 -8.73
N GLN A 41 4.93 5.60 -9.79
CA GLN A 41 3.47 5.50 -9.87
C GLN A 41 3.00 4.04 -9.93
N SER A 42 3.88 3.13 -10.32
CA SER A 42 3.54 1.75 -10.57
C SER A 42 3.31 0.95 -9.29
N PHE A 43 2.31 0.13 -9.32
CA PHE A 43 2.01 -0.85 -8.28
C PHE A 43 1.70 -2.22 -8.91
N MET A 44 1.85 -3.27 -8.10
CA MET A 44 1.56 -4.63 -8.49
C MET A 44 0.15 -5.01 -8.08
N SER A 45 -0.50 -5.77 -8.93
CA SER A 45 -1.82 -6.34 -8.67
C SER A 45 -1.91 -7.72 -9.30
N THR A 46 -2.95 -8.45 -8.95
CA THR A 46 -3.28 -9.72 -9.57
C THR A 46 -4.74 -9.75 -9.98
N GLY A 47 -5.05 -10.51 -11.02
CA GLY A 47 -6.40 -10.78 -11.48
C GLY A 47 -6.72 -12.25 -11.35
N PHE A 48 -7.97 -12.58 -11.32
CA PHE A 48 -8.43 -13.94 -11.46
C PHE A 48 -9.84 -14.01 -12.08
N GLN A 49 -10.15 -15.16 -12.60
CA GLN A 49 -11.37 -15.44 -13.33
C GLN A 49 -12.25 -16.37 -12.51
N PRO A 50 -13.44 -15.95 -12.03
CA PRO A 50 -14.34 -16.82 -11.31
C PRO A 50 -14.89 -17.87 -12.27
N ALA A 51 -14.12 -18.89 -12.48
CA ALA A 51 -14.41 -20.08 -13.25
C ALA A 51 -14.55 -21.28 -12.30
N GLU A 52 -14.64 -22.50 -12.87
CA GLU A 52 -14.80 -23.72 -12.09
C GLU A 52 -13.61 -23.96 -11.14
N TRP A 53 -12.39 -23.66 -11.59
CA TRP A 53 -11.18 -23.85 -10.79
C TRP A 53 -11.05 -22.83 -9.67
N ASP A 54 -11.34 -21.54 -9.89
CA ASP A 54 -11.26 -20.51 -8.85
C ASP A 54 -12.19 -20.84 -7.68
N SER A 55 -13.44 -21.24 -7.99
CA SER A 55 -14.38 -21.69 -6.97
C SER A 55 -13.87 -22.91 -6.22
N ALA A 56 -13.26 -23.87 -6.92
CA ALA A 56 -12.65 -25.04 -6.31
C ALA A 56 -11.43 -24.68 -5.48
N PHE A 57 -10.56 -23.78 -5.96
CA PHE A 57 -9.38 -23.32 -5.26
C PHE A 57 -9.73 -22.72 -3.89
N PHE A 58 -10.58 -21.71 -3.85
CA PHE A 58 -10.98 -21.07 -2.58
C PHE A 58 -11.76 -21.98 -1.63
N ASN A 59 -12.47 -22.98 -2.15
CA ASN A 59 -13.22 -23.92 -1.31
C ASN A 59 -12.39 -25.13 -0.86
N ASN A 60 -11.43 -25.59 -1.65
CA ASN A 60 -10.75 -26.86 -1.45
C ASN A 60 -9.32 -26.69 -0.94
N ILE A 61 -8.66 -25.56 -1.20
CA ILE A 61 -7.29 -25.27 -0.77
C ILE A 61 -7.31 -24.47 0.53
N PRO A 62 -6.92 -25.07 1.68
CA PRO A 62 -6.85 -24.34 2.94
C PRO A 62 -5.89 -23.16 2.86
N GLY A 63 -6.36 -21.97 3.18
CA GLY A 63 -5.53 -20.76 3.19
C GLY A 63 -5.41 -20.04 1.84
N ALA A 64 -6.10 -20.51 0.78
CA ALA A 64 -6.05 -19.88 -0.55
C ALA A 64 -6.26 -18.35 -0.54
N ALA A 65 -7.27 -17.88 0.19
CA ALA A 65 -7.51 -16.44 0.34
C ALA A 65 -6.36 -15.74 1.09
N GLY A 66 -5.68 -16.44 1.99
CA GLY A 66 -4.47 -15.94 2.68
C GLY A 66 -3.31 -15.76 1.71
N LEU A 67 -3.08 -16.71 0.80
CA LEU A 67 -2.04 -16.60 -0.23
C LEU A 67 -2.28 -15.38 -1.14
N LEU A 68 -3.52 -15.17 -1.57
CA LEU A 68 -3.88 -13.99 -2.35
C LEU A 68 -3.63 -12.70 -1.57
N TRP A 69 -3.96 -12.68 -0.28
CA TRP A 69 -3.72 -11.52 0.58
C TRP A 69 -2.23 -11.28 0.85
N GLU A 70 -1.44 -12.33 1.01
CA GLU A 70 0.00 -12.25 1.24
C GLU A 70 0.78 -11.69 0.04
N LEU A 71 0.25 -11.79 -1.18
CA LEU A 71 0.80 -11.05 -2.33
C LEU A 71 0.78 -9.53 -2.10
N ALA A 72 0.00 -9.04 -1.13
CA ALA A 72 -0.23 -7.62 -0.88
C ALA A 72 -0.60 -6.83 -2.15
N PRO A 73 -1.52 -7.34 -2.99
CA PRO A 73 -1.90 -6.64 -4.19
C PRO A 73 -2.53 -5.31 -3.79
N GLN A 74 -2.21 -4.27 -4.54
CA GLN A 74 -2.84 -2.96 -4.33
C GLN A 74 -4.30 -3.02 -4.73
N HIS A 75 -4.61 -3.91 -5.66
CA HIS A 75 -5.94 -4.13 -6.17
C HIS A 75 -6.09 -5.54 -6.73
N ILE A 76 -7.24 -6.15 -6.54
CA ILE A 76 -7.58 -7.45 -7.10
C ILE A 76 -8.62 -7.22 -8.19
N ARG A 77 -8.38 -7.76 -9.37
CA ARG A 77 -9.33 -7.72 -10.48
C ARG A 77 -10.07 -9.04 -10.58
N LEU A 78 -11.37 -8.99 -10.47
CA LEU A 78 -12.26 -10.12 -10.65
C LEU A 78 -12.97 -10.01 -11.98
N GLN A 79 -12.78 -11.01 -12.87
CA GLN A 79 -13.41 -11.08 -14.18
C GLN A 79 -14.47 -12.19 -14.23
N PRO A 80 -15.76 -11.91 -13.92
CA PRO A 80 -16.81 -12.91 -14.02
C PRO A 80 -17.05 -13.35 -15.48
N ILE A 81 -16.84 -14.63 -15.75
CA ILE A 81 -17.19 -15.25 -17.02
C ILE A 81 -18.59 -15.89 -16.98
N SER A 82 -18.98 -16.56 -18.04
CA SER A 82 -20.35 -17.05 -18.26
C SER A 82 -20.94 -17.87 -17.10
N GLN A 83 -20.12 -18.66 -16.39
CA GLN A 83 -20.55 -19.48 -15.25
C GLN A 83 -20.87 -18.65 -14.00
N ALA A 84 -20.27 -17.47 -13.86
CA ALA A 84 -20.46 -16.59 -12.72
C ALA A 84 -21.43 -15.43 -12.99
N VAL A 85 -21.92 -15.27 -14.23
CA VAL A 85 -22.90 -14.23 -14.56
C VAL A 85 -24.23 -14.53 -13.83
N PRO A 86 -24.66 -13.64 -12.90
CA PRO A 86 -25.77 -13.96 -12.01
C PRO A 86 -27.16 -13.85 -12.65
N MET A 87 -27.28 -13.40 -13.89
CA MET A 87 -28.57 -13.22 -14.58
C MET A 87 -28.72 -14.20 -15.74
N SER A 88 -29.83 -14.95 -15.76
CA SER A 88 -30.17 -15.90 -16.83
C SER A 88 -31.61 -15.76 -17.29
N GLN A 89 -31.91 -16.29 -18.48
CA GLN A 89 -33.27 -16.37 -18.98
C GLN A 89 -33.97 -17.58 -18.34
N SER A 90 -35.20 -17.39 -17.81
CA SER A 90 -35.98 -18.52 -17.30
C SER A 90 -36.43 -19.44 -18.38
N SER A 91 -36.16 -20.73 -18.24
CA SER A 91 -36.65 -21.77 -19.11
C SER A 91 -38.05 -22.24 -18.64
N GLY A 92 -39.12 -21.83 -19.34
CA GLY A 92 -40.43 -22.46 -19.29
C GLY A 92 -41.46 -21.87 -18.31
N ILE A 93 -42.69 -21.74 -18.82
CA ILE A 93 -44.00 -21.40 -18.21
C ILE A 93 -44.13 -20.00 -17.64
N ALA A 94 -45.08 -19.24 -18.14
CA ALA A 94 -45.53 -17.89 -17.81
C ALA A 94 -45.13 -17.37 -16.43
N VAL A 95 -43.92 -16.83 -16.34
CA VAL A 95 -43.41 -16.17 -15.14
C VAL A 95 -43.59 -14.66 -15.33
N LEU A 96 -43.87 -13.96 -14.24
CA LEU A 96 -44.08 -12.51 -14.20
C LEU A 96 -42.86 -11.71 -14.70
N SER A 97 -41.65 -12.31 -14.76
CA SER A 97 -40.44 -11.79 -15.41
C SER A 97 -39.71 -12.94 -16.12
N PRO A 98 -39.18 -12.69 -17.34
CA PRO A 98 -38.43 -13.71 -18.09
C PRO A 98 -37.01 -13.99 -17.54
N TYR A 99 -36.59 -13.32 -16.49
CA TYR A 99 -35.20 -13.38 -15.99
C TYR A 99 -35.14 -13.89 -14.57
N GLN A 100 -34.08 -14.64 -14.28
CA GLN A 100 -33.73 -15.13 -12.93
C GLN A 100 -32.34 -14.60 -12.52
N TRP A 101 -32.16 -14.42 -11.19
CA TRP A 101 -30.93 -14.00 -10.62
C TRP A 101 -30.40 -15.05 -9.65
N ASN A 102 -29.09 -15.34 -9.73
CA ASN A 102 -28.38 -16.23 -8.81
C ASN A 102 -26.94 -15.75 -8.63
N PHE A 103 -26.63 -15.21 -7.47
CA PHE A 103 -25.30 -14.70 -7.12
C PHE A 103 -24.41 -15.74 -6.44
N SER A 104 -24.83 -17.00 -6.28
CA SER A 104 -24.11 -17.99 -5.47
C SER A 104 -22.68 -18.21 -5.93
N THR A 105 -22.45 -18.40 -7.23
CA THR A 105 -21.12 -18.63 -7.81
C THR A 105 -20.23 -17.41 -7.64
N LEU A 106 -20.72 -16.23 -8.02
CA LEU A 106 -19.94 -14.99 -7.90
C LEU A 106 -19.59 -14.67 -6.43
N ASN A 107 -20.53 -14.86 -5.51
CA ASN A 107 -20.28 -14.63 -4.09
C ASN A 107 -19.31 -15.66 -3.49
N ALA A 108 -19.30 -16.90 -3.97
CA ALA A 108 -18.38 -17.93 -3.46
C ALA A 108 -16.90 -17.55 -3.66
N ILE A 109 -16.60 -16.73 -4.64
CA ILE A 109 -15.25 -16.25 -4.95
C ILE A 109 -15.02 -14.86 -4.37
N LEU A 110 -15.94 -13.93 -4.61
CA LEU A 110 -15.76 -12.54 -4.20
C LEU A 110 -15.74 -12.36 -2.68
N LEU A 111 -16.56 -13.11 -1.92
CA LEU A 111 -16.62 -12.96 -0.46
C LEU A 111 -15.31 -13.32 0.25
N PRO A 112 -14.56 -14.39 -0.09
CA PRO A 112 -13.24 -14.63 0.48
C PRO A 112 -12.28 -13.44 0.29
N VAL A 113 -12.26 -12.86 -0.91
CA VAL A 113 -11.42 -11.67 -1.22
C VAL A 113 -11.81 -10.48 -0.34
N LEU A 114 -13.10 -10.14 -0.31
CA LEU A 114 -13.61 -9.03 0.50
C LEU A 114 -13.35 -9.21 2.00
N ASN A 115 -13.39 -10.43 2.49
CA ASN A 115 -13.27 -10.72 3.93
C ASN A 115 -11.83 -10.72 4.43
N VAL A 116 -10.84 -11.00 3.58
CA VAL A 116 -9.44 -11.10 4.03
C VAL A 116 -8.60 -9.86 3.74
N GLY A 117 -8.94 -9.05 2.75
CA GLY A 117 -8.04 -7.94 2.46
C GLY A 117 -8.54 -6.86 1.53
N ASP A 118 -8.76 -7.15 0.28
CA ASP A 118 -9.27 -6.13 -0.65
C ASP A 118 -10.77 -5.95 -0.46
N HIS A 119 -11.14 -4.92 0.28
CA HIS A 119 -12.53 -4.58 0.55
C HIS A 119 -13.24 -3.90 -0.63
N SER A 120 -12.52 -3.54 -1.68
CA SER A 120 -13.06 -2.93 -2.89
C SER A 120 -12.24 -3.34 -4.13
N PRO A 121 -12.31 -4.63 -4.52
CA PRO A 121 -11.65 -5.10 -5.74
C PRO A 121 -12.24 -4.43 -6.98
N GLU A 122 -11.54 -4.53 -8.08
CA GLU A 122 -12.11 -4.23 -9.37
C GLU A 122 -13.04 -5.36 -9.80
N LEU A 123 -14.34 -5.09 -9.90
CA LEU A 123 -15.28 -6.04 -10.48
C LEU A 123 -15.51 -5.68 -11.95
N GLN A 124 -14.97 -6.51 -12.83
CA GLN A 124 -15.14 -6.33 -14.25
C GLN A 124 -16.46 -6.95 -14.73
N LEU A 125 -17.23 -6.19 -15.48
CA LEU A 125 -18.46 -6.66 -16.11
C LEU A 125 -18.13 -7.26 -17.49
N ALA A 126 -17.31 -8.32 -17.48
CA ALA A 126 -16.67 -8.91 -18.65
C ALA A 126 -17.63 -9.53 -19.65
N THR A 127 -18.69 -10.17 -19.16
CA THR A 127 -19.58 -11.01 -19.98
C THR A 127 -21.03 -10.61 -19.76
N ALA A 128 -21.73 -10.38 -20.86
CA ALA A 128 -23.17 -10.15 -20.82
C ALA A 128 -23.93 -11.47 -20.60
N PRO A 129 -25.13 -11.43 -19.96
CA PRO A 129 -26.01 -12.57 -19.89
C PRO A 129 -26.26 -13.21 -21.27
N ALA A 130 -26.13 -14.52 -21.37
CA ALA A 130 -26.12 -15.26 -22.66
C ALA A 130 -27.28 -14.93 -23.60
N PHE A 131 -28.48 -14.65 -23.08
CA PHE A 131 -29.66 -14.29 -23.90
C PHE A 131 -29.55 -12.87 -24.53
N MET A 132 -28.57 -12.07 -24.16
CA MET A 132 -28.29 -10.75 -24.78
C MET A 132 -27.32 -10.87 -25.96
N ASN A 133 -26.74 -12.05 -26.16
CA ASN A 133 -25.66 -12.28 -27.12
C ASN A 133 -26.23 -12.93 -28.42
N ASP A 134 -25.44 -12.88 -29.48
CA ASP A 134 -25.65 -13.64 -30.71
C ASP A 134 -25.24 -15.11 -30.53
N ALA A 135 -25.31 -15.88 -31.61
CA ALA A 135 -24.96 -17.29 -31.60
C ALA A 135 -23.45 -17.58 -31.38
N ASN A 136 -22.59 -16.54 -31.50
CA ASN A 136 -21.16 -16.63 -31.27
C ASN A 136 -20.79 -16.16 -29.85
N GLY A 137 -21.76 -15.74 -29.05
CA GLY A 137 -21.53 -15.23 -27.70
C GLY A 137 -21.27 -13.72 -27.62
N HIS A 138 -21.39 -12.98 -28.72
CA HIS A 138 -21.13 -11.54 -28.77
C HIS A 138 -22.38 -10.74 -28.39
N LEU A 139 -22.23 -9.73 -27.52
CA LEU A 139 -23.32 -8.84 -27.13
C LEU A 139 -23.92 -8.12 -28.35
N LEU A 140 -25.20 -8.32 -28.57
CA LEU A 140 -25.91 -7.61 -29.65
C LEU A 140 -26.08 -6.14 -29.31
N PRO A 141 -25.73 -5.18 -30.21
CA PRO A 141 -25.85 -3.74 -29.95
C PRO A 141 -27.25 -3.29 -29.52
N VAL A 142 -28.31 -3.96 -30.00
CA VAL A 142 -29.68 -3.69 -29.58
C VAL A 142 -29.92 -3.97 -28.11
N ASN A 143 -29.12 -4.82 -27.48
CA ASN A 143 -29.23 -5.20 -26.07
C ASN A 143 -28.36 -4.33 -25.13
N ILE A 144 -27.60 -3.36 -25.64
CA ILE A 144 -26.80 -2.43 -24.81
C ILE A 144 -27.63 -1.77 -23.68
N PRO A 145 -28.86 -1.27 -23.91
CA PRO A 145 -29.67 -0.74 -22.82
C PRO A 145 -30.06 -1.78 -21.75
N ALA A 146 -30.32 -3.03 -22.16
CA ALA A 146 -30.61 -4.13 -21.24
C ALA A 146 -29.36 -4.53 -20.43
N PHE A 147 -28.20 -4.54 -21.06
CA PHE A 147 -26.92 -4.77 -20.39
C PHE A 147 -26.60 -3.64 -19.39
N ALA A 148 -26.87 -2.38 -19.73
CA ALA A 148 -26.71 -1.27 -18.79
C ALA A 148 -27.63 -1.42 -17.55
N ALA A 149 -28.85 -1.91 -17.73
CA ALA A 149 -29.75 -2.20 -16.60
C ALA A 149 -29.25 -3.38 -15.75
N TYR A 150 -28.65 -4.41 -16.37
CA TYR A 150 -27.95 -5.49 -15.67
C TYR A 150 -26.79 -4.97 -14.83
N CYS A 151 -25.89 -4.15 -15.41
CA CYS A 151 -24.76 -3.55 -14.72
C CYS A 151 -25.20 -2.66 -13.55
N ALA A 152 -26.23 -1.86 -13.72
CA ALA A 152 -26.82 -1.07 -12.65
C ALA A 152 -27.38 -1.94 -11.50
N ASN A 153 -27.91 -3.12 -11.79
CA ASN A 153 -28.35 -4.06 -10.76
C ASN A 153 -27.19 -4.74 -10.03
N MET A 154 -26.05 -4.95 -10.69
CA MET A 154 -24.82 -5.40 -10.02
C MET A 154 -24.37 -4.38 -8.98
N VAL A 155 -24.37 -3.07 -9.32
CA VAL A 155 -24.08 -2.00 -8.36
C VAL A 155 -25.11 -1.97 -7.22
N ARG A 156 -26.40 -2.11 -7.52
CA ARG A 156 -27.43 -2.19 -6.46
C ARG A 156 -27.17 -3.34 -5.51
N TYR A 157 -26.82 -4.52 -6.05
CA TYR A 157 -26.59 -5.71 -5.26
C TYR A 157 -25.46 -5.53 -4.24
N TYR A 158 -24.32 -5.00 -4.67
CA TYR A 158 -23.15 -4.85 -3.79
C TYR A 158 -23.15 -3.55 -2.98
N ASN A 159 -23.55 -2.42 -3.57
CA ASN A 159 -23.30 -1.10 -2.99
C ASN A 159 -24.54 -0.42 -2.39
N ALA A 160 -25.75 -0.72 -2.89
CA ALA A 160 -26.94 0.12 -2.59
C ALA A 160 -28.09 -0.64 -1.89
N GLY A 161 -27.76 -1.68 -1.12
CA GLY A 161 -28.77 -2.42 -0.34
C GLY A 161 -29.65 -3.36 -1.17
N GLY A 162 -29.25 -3.67 -2.40
CA GLY A 162 -29.90 -4.65 -3.24
C GLY A 162 -31.01 -4.11 -4.16
N PHE A 163 -31.70 -5.04 -4.79
CA PHE A 163 -32.84 -4.77 -5.68
C PHE A 163 -33.86 -5.90 -5.60
N THR A 164 -35.11 -5.63 -6.00
CA THR A 164 -36.17 -6.63 -6.03
C THR A 164 -36.53 -7.00 -7.47
N ALA A 165 -36.48 -8.30 -7.76
CA ALA A 165 -36.95 -8.86 -9.02
C ALA A 165 -37.78 -10.12 -8.76
N ASN A 166 -38.89 -10.31 -9.46
CA ASN A 166 -39.80 -11.46 -9.32
C ASN A 166 -40.31 -11.70 -7.88
N GLY A 167 -40.44 -10.59 -7.07
CA GLY A 167 -40.85 -10.70 -5.68
C GLY A 167 -39.74 -11.15 -4.71
N VAL A 168 -38.51 -11.37 -5.20
CA VAL A 168 -37.35 -11.74 -4.42
C VAL A 168 -36.43 -10.51 -4.29
N HIS A 169 -35.96 -10.25 -3.08
CA HIS A 169 -34.95 -9.23 -2.83
C HIS A 169 -33.57 -9.86 -2.90
N TYR A 170 -32.70 -9.27 -3.71
CA TYR A 170 -31.31 -9.69 -3.92
C TYR A 170 -30.37 -8.63 -3.36
N GLN A 171 -29.53 -9.02 -2.40
CA GLN A 171 -28.56 -8.14 -1.73
C GLN A 171 -27.30 -8.93 -1.39
N SER A 172 -26.14 -8.30 -1.53
CA SER A 172 -24.87 -8.88 -1.08
C SER A 172 -24.88 -9.10 0.43
N PRO A 173 -24.36 -10.24 0.92
CA PRO A 173 -24.13 -10.45 2.34
C PRO A 173 -22.91 -9.68 2.87
N SER A 174 -22.06 -9.13 1.98
CA SER A 174 -20.87 -8.35 2.36
C SER A 174 -21.26 -6.91 2.71
N PRO A 175 -20.67 -6.32 3.77
CA PRO A 175 -20.85 -4.92 4.12
C PRO A 175 -19.97 -3.98 3.29
N TYR A 176 -19.09 -4.52 2.44
CA TYR A 176 -18.08 -3.73 1.75
C TYR A 176 -18.59 -3.18 0.43
N HIS A 177 -18.23 -1.94 0.15
CA HIS A 177 -18.59 -1.18 -1.03
C HIS A 177 -17.54 -1.40 -2.14
N ILE A 178 -17.97 -1.87 -3.30
CA ILE A 178 -17.08 -2.03 -4.46
C ILE A 178 -16.95 -0.69 -5.18
N THR A 179 -15.73 -0.16 -5.24
CA THR A 179 -15.46 1.15 -5.83
C THR A 179 -15.13 1.07 -7.31
N TRP A 180 -14.37 0.06 -7.76
CA TRP A 180 -13.86 -0.04 -9.12
C TRP A 180 -14.67 -1.03 -9.96
N TRP A 181 -14.99 -0.62 -11.20
CA TRP A 181 -15.80 -1.38 -12.13
C TRP A 181 -15.19 -1.33 -13.54
N GLY A 182 -14.79 -2.47 -14.06
CA GLY A 182 -14.38 -2.66 -15.45
C GLY A 182 -15.59 -2.77 -16.37
N ILE A 183 -15.58 -2.06 -17.50
CA ILE A 183 -16.71 -2.05 -18.43
C ILE A 183 -16.36 -2.84 -19.67
N PHE A 184 -16.78 -4.08 -19.68
CA PHE A 184 -16.59 -5.09 -20.70
C PHE A 184 -15.13 -5.53 -20.86
N ASN A 185 -14.90 -6.81 -21.15
CA ASN A 185 -13.57 -7.36 -21.39
C ASN A 185 -13.31 -7.52 -22.88
N GLU A 186 -12.12 -7.11 -23.34
CA GLU A 186 -11.58 -7.40 -24.68
C GLU A 186 -12.63 -7.22 -25.78
N PRO A 187 -13.17 -6.04 -25.98
CA PRO A 187 -14.24 -5.79 -26.95
C PRO A 187 -13.85 -6.22 -28.36
N ASN A 188 -12.55 -6.18 -28.68
CA ASN A 188 -11.99 -6.57 -29.97
C ASN A 188 -12.20 -8.07 -30.28
N ILE A 189 -11.91 -8.96 -29.34
CA ILE A 189 -12.11 -10.40 -29.55
C ILE A 189 -13.53 -10.85 -29.21
N ASN A 190 -14.26 -10.11 -28.38
CA ASN A 190 -15.65 -10.36 -28.05
C ASN A 190 -16.64 -9.72 -29.05
N GLY A 191 -16.17 -9.36 -30.23
CA GLY A 191 -16.99 -9.01 -31.39
C GLY A 191 -17.73 -7.67 -31.31
N ILE A 192 -17.35 -6.78 -30.39
CA ILE A 192 -17.93 -5.45 -30.28
C ILE A 192 -17.08 -4.48 -31.13
N LYS A 193 -17.73 -3.79 -32.08
CA LYS A 193 -17.06 -2.77 -32.90
C LYS A 193 -16.70 -1.55 -32.08
N GLU A 194 -15.71 -0.79 -32.51
CA GLU A 194 -15.19 0.39 -31.83
C GLU A 194 -16.30 1.41 -31.51
N SER A 195 -17.18 1.70 -32.48
CA SER A 195 -18.31 2.63 -32.28
C SER A 195 -19.38 2.09 -31.32
N ASP A 196 -19.58 0.77 -31.32
CA ASP A 196 -20.54 0.12 -30.45
C ASP A 196 -20.01 0.06 -29.01
N TYR A 197 -18.67 -0.10 -28.82
CA TYR A 197 -18.03 -0.01 -27.52
C TYR A 197 -18.19 1.40 -26.92
N VAL A 198 -17.96 2.46 -27.69
CA VAL A 198 -18.22 3.83 -27.25
C VAL A 198 -19.67 4.04 -26.82
N THR A 199 -20.62 3.50 -27.59
CA THR A 199 -22.05 3.54 -27.26
C THR A 199 -22.36 2.75 -25.99
N LEU A 200 -21.79 1.55 -25.85
CA LEU A 200 -21.92 0.71 -24.67
C LEU A 200 -21.43 1.44 -23.43
N TYR A 201 -20.20 1.97 -23.45
CA TYR A 201 -19.59 2.65 -22.34
C TYR A 201 -20.41 3.87 -21.91
N ASN A 202 -20.78 4.74 -22.87
CA ASN A 202 -21.61 5.92 -22.63
C ASN A 202 -23.04 5.59 -22.14
N THR A 203 -23.51 4.36 -22.31
CA THR A 203 -24.83 3.93 -21.84
C THR A 203 -24.74 3.27 -20.47
N VAL A 204 -23.73 2.41 -20.24
CA VAL A 204 -23.56 1.64 -19.01
C VAL A 204 -23.15 2.51 -17.85
N VAL A 205 -22.10 3.33 -18.03
CA VAL A 205 -21.54 4.15 -16.94
C VAL A 205 -22.57 5.09 -16.30
N PRO A 206 -23.35 5.89 -17.03
CA PRO A 206 -24.39 6.71 -16.41
C PRO A 206 -25.48 5.92 -15.70
N ALA A 207 -25.81 4.72 -16.19
CA ALA A 207 -26.79 3.86 -15.54
C ALA A 207 -26.30 3.33 -14.18
N MET A 208 -25.01 3.01 -14.09
CA MET A 208 -24.38 2.58 -12.84
C MET A 208 -24.21 3.75 -11.87
N GLN A 209 -23.76 4.93 -12.35
CA GLN A 209 -23.63 6.15 -11.55
C GLN A 209 -24.94 6.66 -10.99
N ALA A 210 -26.04 6.43 -11.67
CA ALA A 210 -27.38 6.77 -11.15
C ALA A 210 -27.75 5.95 -9.90
N VAL A 211 -27.09 4.80 -9.70
CA VAL A 211 -27.25 3.96 -8.49
C VAL A 211 -26.26 4.43 -7.40
N ASP A 212 -25.01 4.63 -7.78
CA ASP A 212 -23.93 5.00 -6.88
C ASP A 212 -22.95 5.96 -7.59
N PRO A 213 -22.99 7.26 -7.26
CA PRO A 213 -22.16 8.27 -7.92
C PRO A 213 -20.69 8.26 -7.45
N THR A 214 -20.31 7.42 -6.50
CA THR A 214 -18.97 7.38 -5.91
C THR A 214 -18.05 6.36 -6.58
N ILE A 215 -18.60 5.48 -7.43
CA ILE A 215 -17.86 4.41 -8.09
C ILE A 215 -17.00 4.93 -9.23
N LYS A 216 -15.95 4.18 -9.53
CA LYS A 216 -14.93 4.48 -10.54
C LYS A 216 -14.96 3.45 -11.65
N PHE A 217 -14.48 3.84 -12.84
CA PHE A 217 -14.62 3.04 -14.04
C PHE A 217 -13.29 2.85 -14.76
N VAL A 218 -13.01 1.58 -15.09
CA VAL A 218 -11.93 1.17 -15.98
C VAL A 218 -12.52 0.95 -17.38
N ALA A 219 -11.84 1.51 -18.39
CA ALA A 219 -12.33 1.53 -19.75
C ALA A 219 -11.35 0.83 -20.70
N ILE A 220 -11.87 0.39 -21.83
CA ILE A 220 -11.22 -0.24 -22.99
C ILE A 220 -10.88 -1.68 -22.70
N GLU A 221 -9.82 -2.00 -21.93
CA GLU A 221 -9.40 -3.37 -21.62
C GLU A 221 -9.28 -4.26 -22.87
N GLU A 222 -8.61 -3.76 -23.91
CA GLU A 222 -8.46 -4.45 -25.16
C GLU A 222 -7.26 -5.42 -25.13
N SER A 223 -7.36 -6.54 -25.84
CA SER A 223 -6.27 -7.46 -26.10
C SER A 223 -5.51 -7.08 -27.36
N ASP A 224 -4.34 -7.64 -27.59
CA ASP A 224 -3.52 -7.41 -28.77
C ASP A 224 -3.09 -5.94 -28.90
N PHE A 225 -2.23 -5.50 -27.96
CA PHE A 225 -1.59 -4.20 -28.01
C PHE A 225 -1.06 -3.87 -29.44
N TYR A 226 -0.94 -2.61 -29.76
CA TYR A 226 -0.49 -2.04 -31.03
C TYR A 226 -1.60 -2.00 -32.10
N THR A 227 -2.11 -3.11 -32.59
CA THR A 227 -3.15 -3.09 -33.66
C THR A 227 -4.48 -2.62 -33.13
N GLU A 228 -4.92 -3.16 -32.01
CA GLU A 228 -6.22 -2.88 -31.43
C GLU A 228 -6.24 -1.56 -30.69
N SER A 229 -5.15 -1.17 -30.04
CA SER A 229 -5.02 0.18 -29.45
C SER A 229 -5.22 1.28 -30.52
N GLN A 230 -4.71 1.08 -31.75
CA GLN A 230 -4.91 2.03 -32.84
C GLN A 230 -6.34 2.04 -33.36
N ARG A 231 -7.09 0.97 -33.17
CA ARG A 231 -8.51 0.84 -33.58
C ARG A 231 -9.47 1.40 -32.54
N TYR A 232 -9.29 1.03 -31.28
CA TYR A 232 -10.25 1.32 -30.19
C TYR A 232 -10.01 2.63 -29.48
N VAL A 233 -8.74 3.02 -29.23
CA VAL A 233 -8.42 4.21 -28.44
C VAL A 233 -8.86 5.52 -29.11
N PRO A 234 -8.56 5.80 -30.39
CA PRO A 234 -8.96 7.07 -30.99
C PRO A 234 -10.47 7.31 -31.03
N PRO A 235 -11.34 6.37 -31.48
CA PRO A 235 -12.77 6.60 -31.45
C PRO A 235 -13.34 6.70 -30.04
N PHE A 236 -12.76 5.97 -29.07
CA PHE A 236 -13.14 6.10 -27.67
C PHE A 236 -12.81 7.49 -27.12
N VAL A 237 -11.57 7.97 -27.32
CA VAL A 237 -11.12 9.31 -26.88
C VAL A 237 -11.97 10.43 -27.48
N GLN A 238 -12.41 10.27 -28.74
CA GLN A 238 -13.24 11.26 -29.43
C GLN A 238 -14.71 11.21 -29.01
N GLY A 239 -15.23 10.02 -28.70
CA GLY A 239 -16.67 9.78 -28.52
C GLY A 239 -17.13 9.57 -27.07
N VAL A 240 -16.20 9.36 -26.11
CA VAL A 240 -16.58 9.16 -24.72
C VAL A 240 -17.10 10.45 -24.10
N THR A 241 -18.24 10.35 -23.43
CA THR A 241 -18.89 11.44 -22.69
C THR A 241 -19.10 11.09 -21.21
N ALA A 242 -19.01 9.80 -20.88
CA ALA A 242 -19.13 9.27 -19.53
C ALA A 242 -17.79 9.40 -18.76
N GLN A 243 -17.85 9.22 -17.45
CA GLN A 243 -16.67 9.23 -16.57
C GLN A 243 -15.70 8.11 -16.95
N VAL A 244 -14.40 8.41 -16.92
CA VAL A 244 -13.29 7.46 -17.08
C VAL A 244 -12.27 7.73 -15.99
N ASP A 245 -11.98 6.74 -15.15
CA ASP A 245 -11.03 6.86 -14.06
C ASP A 245 -9.71 6.15 -14.35
N ALA A 246 -9.73 5.12 -15.21
CA ALA A 246 -8.57 4.48 -15.79
C ALA A 246 -8.86 3.98 -17.20
N VAL A 247 -7.83 3.92 -18.04
CA VAL A 247 -7.82 3.22 -19.32
C VAL A 247 -6.93 2.00 -19.19
N ALA A 248 -7.42 0.84 -19.57
CA ALA A 248 -6.71 -0.41 -19.41
C ALA A 248 -6.40 -1.08 -20.75
N LEU A 249 -5.27 -1.77 -20.78
CA LEU A 249 -4.79 -2.57 -21.89
C LEU A 249 -4.31 -3.92 -21.36
N HIS A 250 -4.34 -4.96 -22.19
CA HIS A 250 -3.76 -6.25 -21.89
C HIS A 250 -2.43 -6.42 -22.62
N TYR A 251 -1.49 -7.12 -21.99
CA TYR A 251 -0.20 -7.40 -22.59
C TYR A 251 0.26 -8.82 -22.33
N TYR A 252 0.31 -9.60 -23.40
CA TYR A 252 0.98 -10.87 -23.48
C TYR A 252 2.07 -10.77 -24.55
N SER A 253 3.30 -11.27 -24.27
CA SER A 253 4.39 -11.15 -25.23
C SER A 253 4.10 -11.87 -26.54
N THR A 254 3.36 -12.95 -26.49
CA THR A 254 3.03 -13.79 -27.66
C THR A 254 1.76 -14.61 -27.40
N CYS A 255 1.26 -15.23 -28.47
CA CYS A 255 0.21 -16.24 -28.44
C CYS A 255 0.72 -17.52 -29.12
N ASN A 256 1.98 -17.90 -28.84
CA ASN A 256 2.64 -19.08 -29.43
C ASN A 256 3.77 -19.57 -28.50
N GLN A 257 3.55 -20.72 -27.86
CA GLN A 257 4.51 -21.34 -26.93
C GLN A 257 5.85 -21.69 -27.60
N ARG A 258 5.90 -21.71 -28.94
CA ARG A 258 7.12 -22.02 -29.70
C ARG A 258 7.96 -20.81 -30.03
N ASP A 259 7.52 -19.62 -29.70
CA ASP A 259 8.31 -18.40 -29.87
C ASP A 259 9.53 -18.42 -28.95
N THR A 260 10.61 -17.83 -29.46
CA THR A 260 11.87 -17.85 -28.73
C THR A 260 11.89 -16.86 -27.58
N ASP A 261 12.72 -17.12 -26.57
CA ASP A 261 12.97 -16.20 -25.45
C ASP A 261 13.34 -14.80 -25.95
N LYS A 262 14.11 -14.74 -27.04
CA LYS A 262 14.48 -13.48 -27.68
C LYS A 262 13.25 -12.73 -28.23
N THR A 263 12.28 -13.45 -28.79
CA THR A 263 11.02 -12.87 -29.28
C THR A 263 10.25 -12.26 -28.10
N LEU A 264 10.07 -13.04 -27.03
CA LEU A 264 9.28 -12.59 -25.87
C LEU A 264 9.90 -11.35 -25.20
N MET A 265 11.21 -11.37 -24.94
CA MET A 265 11.89 -10.18 -24.38
C MET A 265 11.84 -9.00 -25.34
N GLY A 266 11.86 -9.26 -26.65
CA GLY A 266 11.86 -8.24 -27.70
C GLY A 266 10.51 -7.54 -27.90
N THR A 267 9.39 -8.08 -27.40
CA THR A 267 8.06 -7.43 -27.52
C THR A 267 7.87 -6.30 -26.51
N ILE A 268 8.57 -6.31 -25.38
CA ILE A 268 8.44 -5.27 -24.34
C ILE A 268 8.64 -3.85 -24.90
N PRO A 269 9.73 -3.54 -25.65
CA PRO A 269 9.89 -2.21 -26.23
C PRO A 269 8.76 -1.80 -27.19
N THR A 270 8.15 -2.74 -27.90
CA THR A 270 7.03 -2.50 -28.79
C THR A 270 5.77 -2.12 -27.98
N PHE A 271 5.49 -2.86 -26.93
CA PHE A 271 4.40 -2.55 -26.00
C PHE A 271 4.57 -1.16 -25.35
N LEU A 272 5.78 -0.84 -24.91
CA LEU A 272 6.06 0.49 -24.33
C LEU A 272 5.87 1.63 -25.35
N ALA A 273 6.13 1.37 -26.63
CA ALA A 273 5.86 2.35 -27.70
C ALA A 273 4.34 2.53 -27.91
N ASP A 274 3.57 1.45 -27.79
CA ASP A 274 2.11 1.50 -27.86
C ASP A 274 1.51 2.26 -26.67
N LEU A 275 1.97 2.00 -25.44
CA LEU A 275 1.55 2.78 -24.27
C LEU A 275 1.78 4.29 -24.44
N LYS A 276 2.89 4.68 -25.05
CA LYS A 276 3.16 6.10 -25.38
C LYS A 276 2.19 6.63 -26.44
N TYR A 277 1.82 5.81 -27.41
CA TYR A 277 0.80 6.17 -28.39
C TYR A 277 -0.55 6.38 -27.71
N VAL A 278 -0.99 5.44 -26.86
CA VAL A 278 -2.24 5.57 -26.10
C VAL A 278 -2.24 6.84 -25.26
N GLN A 279 -1.16 7.09 -24.52
CA GLN A 279 -1.03 8.30 -23.72
C GLN A 279 -1.14 9.57 -24.58
N ALA A 280 -0.52 9.59 -25.76
CA ALA A 280 -0.61 10.71 -26.70
C ALA A 280 -2.06 10.91 -27.18
N GLN A 281 -2.84 9.85 -27.41
CA GLN A 281 -4.26 9.95 -27.76
C GLN A 281 -5.06 10.56 -26.59
N LEU A 282 -4.87 10.07 -25.36
CA LEU A 282 -5.56 10.60 -24.17
C LEU A 282 -5.29 12.10 -23.96
N GLN A 283 -4.07 12.58 -24.27
CA GLN A 283 -3.72 14.01 -24.20
C GLN A 283 -4.57 14.89 -25.12
N THR A 284 -5.14 14.34 -26.20
CA THR A 284 -5.97 15.11 -27.14
C THR A 284 -7.35 15.48 -26.57
N ASN A 285 -7.81 14.76 -25.55
CA ASN A 285 -9.07 15.04 -24.87
C ASN A 285 -8.81 15.64 -23.48
N PRO A 286 -9.20 16.90 -23.20
CA PRO A 286 -8.98 17.54 -21.90
C PRO A 286 -9.53 16.79 -20.70
N ALA A 287 -10.59 15.99 -20.87
CA ALA A 287 -11.17 15.19 -19.81
C ALA A 287 -10.34 13.95 -19.48
N LEU A 288 -9.54 13.44 -20.43
CA LEU A 288 -8.78 12.20 -20.31
C LEU A 288 -7.29 12.40 -20.08
N ARG A 289 -6.76 13.61 -20.21
CA ARG A 289 -5.31 13.89 -20.18
C ARG A 289 -4.58 13.41 -18.92
N ASN A 290 -5.28 13.29 -17.80
CA ASN A 290 -4.74 12.86 -16.51
C ASN A 290 -5.24 11.47 -16.09
N VAL A 291 -5.99 10.80 -16.97
CA VAL A 291 -6.46 9.44 -16.70
C VAL A 291 -5.27 8.49 -16.79
N PRO A 292 -5.04 7.65 -15.75
CA PRO A 292 -3.93 6.70 -15.75
C PRO A 292 -4.18 5.58 -16.77
N ILE A 293 -3.07 4.98 -17.23
CA ILE A 293 -3.09 3.77 -18.03
C ILE A 293 -2.70 2.59 -17.13
N TRP A 294 -3.54 1.56 -17.12
CA TRP A 294 -3.35 0.31 -16.39
C TRP A 294 -3.07 -0.84 -17.37
N VAL A 295 -2.28 -1.81 -16.93
CA VAL A 295 -2.13 -3.09 -17.63
C VAL A 295 -2.88 -4.11 -16.76
N THR A 296 -4.11 -4.40 -17.14
CA THR A 296 -5.06 -5.16 -16.30
C THR A 296 -5.04 -6.66 -16.54
N GLU A 297 -4.37 -7.11 -17.61
CA GLU A 297 -3.97 -8.49 -17.80
C GLU A 297 -2.55 -8.53 -18.35
N ASN A 298 -1.72 -9.40 -17.79
CA ASN A 298 -0.35 -9.55 -18.23
C ASN A 298 0.21 -10.93 -17.90
N ASN A 299 0.77 -11.57 -18.92
CA ASN A 299 1.61 -12.74 -18.77
C ASN A 299 2.56 -12.89 -19.97
N VAL A 300 3.43 -13.90 -19.93
CA VAL A 300 4.41 -14.19 -20.98
C VAL A 300 3.71 -14.65 -22.27
N ASN A 301 2.70 -15.50 -22.15
CA ASN A 301 1.98 -16.09 -23.27
C ASN A 301 0.47 -16.04 -23.03
N ALA A 302 -0.31 -15.80 -24.08
CA ALA A 302 -1.78 -15.78 -24.03
C ALA A 302 -2.42 -17.10 -24.46
N ASP A 303 -1.65 -18.09 -24.91
CA ASP A 303 -2.22 -19.34 -25.44
C ASP A 303 -2.64 -20.29 -24.31
N TYR A 304 -3.63 -21.09 -24.56
CA TYR A 304 -4.15 -22.09 -23.64
C TYR A 304 -4.62 -23.35 -24.41
N SER A 305 -4.87 -24.43 -23.68
CA SER A 305 -5.40 -25.67 -24.26
C SER A 305 -6.83 -25.49 -24.73
N GLY A 306 -7.02 -25.37 -26.02
CA GLY A 306 -8.31 -25.30 -26.65
C GLY A 306 -8.92 -26.68 -26.93
N THR A 307 -9.86 -26.74 -27.86
CA THR A 307 -10.60 -27.97 -28.20
C THR A 307 -9.64 -29.09 -28.67
N ASN A 308 -9.81 -30.27 -28.11
CA ASN A 308 -9.03 -31.47 -28.42
C ASN A 308 -7.51 -31.35 -28.19
N GLY A 309 -7.09 -30.52 -27.25
CA GLY A 309 -5.66 -30.31 -26.93
C GLY A 309 -4.90 -29.54 -28.00
N MET A 310 -5.60 -28.80 -28.83
CA MET A 310 -4.97 -27.86 -29.76
C MET A 310 -4.76 -26.51 -29.10
N SER A 311 -3.80 -25.73 -29.58
CA SER A 311 -3.58 -24.35 -29.17
C SER A 311 -4.84 -23.51 -29.48
N ALA A 312 -5.30 -22.73 -28.52
CA ALA A 312 -6.42 -21.80 -28.72
C ALA A 312 -6.06 -20.69 -29.71
N CYS A 313 -4.83 -20.18 -29.62
CA CYS A 313 -4.32 -19.14 -30.51
C CYS A 313 -3.96 -19.65 -31.91
N ILE A 314 -3.42 -20.86 -32.01
CA ILE A 314 -3.00 -21.47 -33.27
C ILE A 314 -3.67 -22.86 -33.41
N PRO A 315 -4.94 -22.94 -33.80
CA PRO A 315 -5.72 -24.20 -33.81
C PRO A 315 -5.17 -25.32 -34.74
N THR A 316 -4.13 -25.03 -35.50
CA THR A 316 -3.43 -26.03 -36.33
C THR A 316 -2.24 -26.68 -35.62
N GLN A 317 -1.92 -26.25 -34.40
CA GLN A 317 -0.82 -26.74 -33.56
C GLN A 317 -1.36 -27.42 -32.32
N THR A 318 -0.70 -28.49 -31.88
CA THR A 318 -0.98 -29.07 -30.56
C THR A 318 -0.49 -28.10 -29.48
N TYR A 319 -1.31 -27.87 -28.48
CA TYR A 319 -0.95 -27.08 -27.32
C TYR A 319 0.19 -27.72 -26.53
N VAL A 320 1.05 -26.91 -25.98
CA VAL A 320 2.14 -27.28 -25.06
C VAL A 320 2.24 -26.19 -24.00
N THR A 321 2.19 -26.54 -22.72
CA THR A 321 2.33 -25.60 -21.61
C THR A 321 3.64 -24.80 -21.72
N ASP A 322 3.54 -23.49 -21.58
CA ASP A 322 4.70 -22.60 -21.58
C ASP A 322 5.12 -22.27 -20.15
N TYR A 323 6.01 -23.09 -19.59
CA TYR A 323 6.54 -22.91 -18.23
C TYR A 323 7.29 -21.59 -18.00
N ARG A 324 7.57 -20.82 -19.07
CA ARG A 324 8.22 -19.50 -18.94
C ARG A 324 7.37 -18.51 -18.16
N ALA A 325 6.06 -18.74 -18.06
CA ALA A 325 5.15 -17.93 -17.24
C ALA A 325 5.32 -18.15 -15.73
N THR A 326 5.96 -19.25 -15.31
CA THR A 326 5.98 -19.66 -13.90
C THR A 326 7.38 -20.02 -13.38
N ASP A 327 8.40 -19.92 -14.21
CA ASP A 327 9.76 -20.30 -13.86
C ASP A 327 10.76 -19.11 -13.81
N ALA A 328 12.06 -19.39 -13.93
CA ALA A 328 13.10 -18.35 -13.86
C ALA A 328 13.06 -17.34 -15.01
N PHE A 329 12.47 -17.68 -16.15
CA PHE A 329 12.23 -16.71 -17.22
C PHE A 329 11.27 -15.61 -16.77
N PHE A 330 10.17 -15.98 -16.13
CA PHE A 330 9.23 -15.02 -15.56
C PHE A 330 9.93 -14.09 -14.55
N ALA A 331 10.73 -14.67 -13.65
CA ALA A 331 11.50 -13.92 -12.67
C ALA A 331 12.50 -12.91 -13.27
N ALA A 332 12.80 -13.01 -14.56
CA ALA A 332 13.55 -12.00 -15.29
C ALA A 332 12.66 -11.06 -16.10
N TRP A 333 11.70 -11.63 -16.83
CA TRP A 333 10.82 -10.91 -17.76
C TRP A 333 9.88 -9.93 -17.04
N ARG A 334 9.22 -10.39 -15.97
CA ARG A 334 8.24 -9.59 -15.21
C ARG A 334 8.86 -8.37 -14.53
N PRO A 335 9.98 -8.48 -13.78
CA PRO A 335 10.66 -7.33 -13.19
C PRO A 335 11.25 -6.37 -14.24
N TYR A 336 11.70 -6.88 -15.39
CA TYR A 336 12.12 -6.04 -16.50
C TYR A 336 10.96 -5.20 -17.01
N LEU A 337 9.79 -5.80 -17.28
CA LEU A 337 8.58 -5.09 -17.69
C LEU A 337 8.15 -4.07 -16.62
N PHE A 338 8.07 -4.48 -15.35
CA PHE A 338 7.72 -3.60 -14.24
C PHE A 338 8.62 -2.37 -14.16
N SER A 339 9.94 -2.57 -14.26
CA SER A 339 10.91 -1.47 -14.23
C SER A 339 10.67 -0.47 -15.37
N GLN A 340 10.42 -0.97 -16.57
CA GLN A 340 10.17 -0.11 -17.74
C GLN A 340 8.85 0.65 -17.62
N LEU A 341 7.78 0.01 -17.12
CA LEU A 341 6.51 0.66 -16.84
C LEU A 341 6.65 1.74 -15.75
N ALA A 342 7.37 1.42 -14.68
CA ALA A 342 7.65 2.34 -13.58
C ALA A 342 8.41 3.57 -14.06
N GLN A 343 9.44 3.38 -14.88
CA GLN A 343 10.21 4.47 -15.48
C GLN A 343 9.36 5.28 -16.49
N GLY A 344 8.43 4.62 -17.18
CA GLY A 344 7.49 5.27 -18.10
C GLY A 344 6.37 6.07 -17.43
N GLY A 345 6.17 5.93 -16.12
CA GLY A 345 5.11 6.60 -15.36
C GLY A 345 3.75 5.90 -15.45
N ASN A 346 3.70 4.65 -15.88
CA ASN A 346 2.49 3.83 -15.85
C ASN A 346 2.13 3.44 -14.42
N GLN A 347 0.82 3.21 -14.15
CA GLN A 347 0.36 3.10 -12.77
C GLN A 347 0.29 1.67 -12.26
N SER A 348 -0.17 0.70 -13.06
CA SER A 348 -0.39 -0.65 -12.55
C SER A 348 0.02 -1.73 -13.52
N LEU A 349 0.37 -2.88 -12.97
CA LEU A 349 0.68 -4.09 -13.70
C LEU A 349 0.01 -5.29 -12.99
N TYR A 350 -1.07 -5.80 -13.57
CA TYR A 350 -1.78 -6.96 -13.05
C TYR A 350 -1.19 -8.24 -13.62
N HIS A 351 -1.07 -9.26 -12.80
CA HIS A 351 -0.77 -10.61 -13.25
C HIS A 351 -2.09 -11.32 -13.65
N TRP A 352 -2.11 -11.99 -14.76
CA TRP A 352 -3.13 -12.91 -15.17
C TRP A 352 -2.54 -14.32 -15.23
N ASP A 353 -2.93 -15.28 -14.32
CA ASP A 353 -3.83 -14.99 -13.23
C ASP A 353 -3.32 -15.63 -11.91
N PHE A 354 -4.06 -15.46 -10.83
CA PHE A 354 -3.64 -15.93 -9.51
C PHE A 354 -3.63 -17.45 -9.40
N ASP A 355 -4.73 -18.13 -9.75
CA ASP A 355 -4.90 -19.57 -9.61
C ASP A 355 -5.26 -20.24 -10.94
N ALA A 356 -4.26 -20.72 -11.62
CA ALA A 356 -4.39 -21.45 -12.88
C ALA A 356 -3.42 -22.64 -12.92
N ASP A 357 -3.13 -23.14 -14.10
CA ASP A 357 -2.06 -24.09 -14.33
C ASP A 357 -0.72 -23.38 -14.57
N ALA A 358 0.32 -24.14 -14.85
CA ALA A 358 1.68 -23.62 -15.06
C ALA A 358 1.84 -22.71 -16.30
N GLU A 359 0.80 -22.48 -17.08
CA GLU A 359 0.79 -21.52 -18.19
C GLU A 359 0.61 -20.07 -17.70
N PHE A 360 -0.15 -19.88 -16.61
CA PHE A 360 -0.55 -18.54 -16.18
C PHE A 360 -0.29 -18.25 -14.69
N ALA A 361 -0.29 -19.29 -13.83
CA ALA A 361 -0.57 -19.14 -12.42
C ALA A 361 0.55 -18.52 -11.58
N GLU A 362 0.14 -17.90 -10.47
CA GLU A 362 0.95 -17.69 -9.28
C GLU A 362 0.90 -18.91 -8.35
N ALA A 363 -0.27 -19.55 -8.27
CA ALA A 363 -0.49 -20.78 -7.51
C ALA A 363 -1.23 -21.82 -8.35
N ASP A 364 -0.82 -23.09 -8.29
CA ASP A 364 -1.49 -24.19 -8.98
C ASP A 364 -2.90 -24.41 -8.42
N TYR A 365 -3.90 -24.31 -9.28
CA TYR A 365 -5.32 -24.33 -8.89
C TYR A 365 -5.79 -25.66 -8.29
N THR A 366 -5.06 -26.77 -8.50
CA THR A 366 -5.43 -28.08 -7.96
C THR A 366 -4.77 -28.41 -6.65
N SER A 367 -3.52 -27.94 -6.44
CA SER A 367 -2.69 -28.28 -5.30
C SER A 367 -2.41 -27.12 -4.36
N GLY A 368 -2.56 -25.88 -4.81
CA GLY A 368 -2.13 -24.68 -4.09
C GLY A 368 -0.62 -24.51 -4.05
N ALA A 369 0.14 -25.29 -4.85
CA ALA A 369 1.59 -25.16 -4.93
C ALA A 369 1.96 -23.82 -5.58
N LEU A 370 2.88 -23.09 -4.95
CA LEU A 370 3.35 -21.81 -5.45
C LEU A 370 4.37 -21.97 -6.57
N TYR A 371 4.38 -21.04 -7.51
CA TYR A 371 5.37 -20.92 -8.58
C TYR A 371 6.35 -19.77 -8.32
N LEU A 372 7.38 -19.63 -9.15
CA LEU A 372 8.31 -18.49 -9.04
C LEU A 372 7.65 -17.17 -9.42
N SER A 373 6.57 -17.19 -10.18
CA SER A 373 5.70 -16.05 -10.47
C SER A 373 5.15 -15.42 -9.19
N TYR A 374 4.59 -16.24 -8.28
CA TYR A 374 4.11 -15.79 -6.97
C TYR A 374 5.17 -15.00 -6.20
N TRP A 375 6.35 -15.58 -6.05
CA TRP A 375 7.43 -14.94 -5.30
C TRP A 375 7.97 -13.69 -5.98
N THR A 376 7.95 -13.66 -7.31
CA THR A 376 8.36 -12.48 -8.07
C THR A 376 7.40 -11.31 -7.84
N ASP A 377 6.10 -11.56 -7.93
CA ASP A 377 5.08 -10.54 -7.73
C ASP A 377 4.96 -10.16 -6.24
N TYR A 378 5.16 -11.12 -5.32
CA TYR A 378 5.26 -10.88 -3.88
C TYR A 378 6.36 -9.86 -3.55
N GLU A 379 7.59 -10.08 -4.03
CA GLU A 379 8.70 -9.16 -3.77
C GLU A 379 8.48 -7.79 -4.44
N LEU A 380 7.93 -7.75 -5.65
CA LEU A 380 7.60 -6.49 -6.33
C LEU A 380 6.54 -5.70 -5.54
N ALA A 381 5.48 -6.35 -5.07
CA ALA A 381 4.42 -5.70 -4.32
C ALA A 381 4.88 -5.18 -2.95
N HIS A 382 5.75 -5.94 -2.26
CA HIS A 382 6.21 -5.57 -0.91
C HIS A 382 7.35 -4.55 -0.91
N LEU A 383 8.23 -4.60 -1.89
CA LEU A 383 9.41 -3.73 -1.96
C LEU A 383 9.15 -2.43 -2.70
N PHE A 384 8.17 -2.42 -3.63
CA PHE A 384 7.76 -1.22 -4.37
C PHE A 384 6.31 -0.85 -4.03
N PRO A 385 6.07 -0.31 -2.82
CA PRO A 385 4.72 0.01 -2.37
C PRO A 385 4.08 1.08 -3.27
N SER A 386 2.76 1.08 -3.26
CA SER A 386 1.93 2.03 -4.02
C SER A 386 2.28 3.49 -3.73
N PRO A 387 2.24 4.37 -4.75
CA PRO A 387 2.46 5.81 -4.57
C PRO A 387 1.35 6.46 -3.71
N PRO A 388 1.58 7.70 -3.25
CA PRO A 388 2.71 8.57 -3.58
C PRO A 388 3.85 8.40 -2.58
N GLY A 389 5.11 8.56 -3.00
CA GLY A 389 6.19 8.69 -2.03
C GLY A 389 7.56 8.37 -2.58
N ALA A 390 7.71 7.22 -3.22
CA ALA A 390 9.00 6.73 -3.66
C ALA A 390 9.61 7.55 -4.82
N ASN A 391 10.88 7.92 -4.70
CA ASN A 391 11.61 8.62 -5.75
C ASN A 391 12.43 7.63 -6.57
N ILE A 392 12.28 7.66 -7.90
CA ILE A 392 13.12 6.90 -8.81
C ILE A 392 14.48 7.59 -8.88
N LEU A 393 15.55 6.85 -8.59
CA LEU A 393 16.92 7.35 -8.60
C LEU A 393 17.57 7.16 -9.98
N GLN A 394 18.58 7.97 -10.26
CA GLN A 394 19.41 7.80 -11.46
C GLN A 394 20.30 6.57 -11.30
N VAL A 395 20.33 5.73 -12.35
CA VAL A 395 21.13 4.52 -12.41
C VAL A 395 22.02 4.55 -13.67
N ASN A 396 23.30 4.34 -13.48
CA ASN A 396 24.26 4.10 -14.57
C ASN A 396 24.47 2.59 -14.68
N ASN A 397 24.05 1.99 -15.78
CA ASN A 397 24.18 0.58 -16.05
C ASN A 397 25.09 0.39 -17.27
N SER A 398 26.15 -0.40 -17.14
CA SER A 398 27.13 -0.61 -18.20
C SER A 398 26.65 -1.55 -19.32
N ASN A 399 25.57 -2.32 -19.08
CA ASN A 399 25.00 -3.23 -20.08
C ASN A 399 23.47 -3.35 -19.95
N PRO A 400 22.70 -2.31 -20.30
CA PRO A 400 21.24 -2.32 -20.18
C PRO A 400 20.53 -3.29 -21.14
N SER A 401 21.23 -3.82 -22.14
CA SER A 401 20.65 -4.82 -23.04
C SER A 401 20.63 -6.24 -22.47
N ALA A 402 21.33 -6.47 -21.37
CA ALA A 402 21.40 -7.77 -20.69
C ALA A 402 20.83 -7.74 -19.27
N LEU A 403 20.95 -6.60 -18.61
CA LEU A 403 20.54 -6.39 -17.22
C LEU A 403 19.66 -5.15 -17.14
N GLU A 404 18.46 -5.27 -16.61
CA GLU A 404 17.64 -4.13 -16.20
C GLU A 404 18.00 -3.71 -14.77
N ALA A 405 17.95 -2.42 -14.49
CA ALA A 405 18.19 -1.89 -13.17
C ALA A 405 17.28 -0.70 -12.85
N LEU A 406 16.49 -0.83 -11.78
CA LEU A 406 15.65 0.23 -11.22
C LEU A 406 16.07 0.45 -9.77
N ALA A 407 16.27 1.70 -9.38
CA ALA A 407 16.50 2.06 -8.00
C ALA A 407 15.46 3.07 -7.53
N VAL A 408 14.88 2.82 -6.36
CA VAL A 408 13.80 3.63 -5.78
C VAL A 408 14.18 3.97 -4.34
N ARG A 409 14.10 5.25 -3.97
CA ARG A 409 14.18 5.70 -2.60
C ARG A 409 12.78 5.90 -2.05
N ASN A 410 12.43 5.09 -1.08
CA ASN A 410 11.17 5.20 -0.34
C ASN A 410 11.18 6.43 0.58
N ASP A 411 10.01 6.87 1.04
CA ASP A 411 9.87 8.00 1.95
C ASP A 411 10.55 7.73 3.31
N ASP A 412 10.80 6.43 3.62
CA ASP A 412 11.61 5.98 4.76
C ASP A 412 13.12 6.18 4.60
N GLY A 413 13.56 6.70 3.54
CA GLY A 413 14.97 6.78 3.24
C GLY A 413 15.60 5.45 2.87
N SER A 414 14.88 4.31 2.97
CA SER A 414 15.34 3.04 2.42
C SER A 414 15.47 3.13 0.91
N VAL A 415 16.37 2.36 0.35
CA VAL A 415 16.52 2.25 -1.10
C VAL A 415 16.34 0.81 -1.51
N VAL A 416 15.47 0.58 -2.47
CA VAL A 416 15.29 -0.71 -3.12
C VAL A 416 15.88 -0.63 -4.53
N ILE A 417 16.71 -1.62 -4.86
CA ILE A 417 17.35 -1.73 -6.17
C ILE A 417 16.96 -3.08 -6.75
N LEU A 418 16.22 -3.03 -7.85
CA LEU A 418 15.87 -4.19 -8.66
C LEU A 418 16.95 -4.36 -9.72
N LEU A 419 17.46 -5.59 -9.85
CA LEU A 419 18.37 -6.02 -10.90
C LEU A 419 17.74 -7.24 -11.57
N SER A 420 17.35 -7.14 -12.85
CA SER A 420 16.81 -8.26 -13.61
C SER A 420 17.76 -8.66 -14.73
N ASN A 421 18.25 -9.88 -14.65
CA ASN A 421 19.08 -10.47 -15.68
C ASN A 421 18.19 -11.15 -16.74
N HIS A 422 17.96 -10.44 -17.85
CA HIS A 422 17.12 -10.88 -18.97
C HIS A 422 17.91 -11.26 -20.22
N ALA A 423 19.22 -11.51 -20.07
CA ALA A 423 20.10 -11.83 -21.18
C ALA A 423 19.81 -13.21 -21.78
N VAL A 424 19.35 -13.22 -23.02
CA VAL A 424 19.10 -14.46 -23.79
C VAL A 424 20.40 -15.09 -24.24
N ARG A 425 20.58 -16.39 -23.99
CA ARG A 425 21.80 -17.11 -24.29
C ARG A 425 21.96 -17.39 -25.80
N ASN A 426 20.92 -17.97 -26.40
CA ASN A 426 20.91 -18.26 -27.85
C ASN A 426 19.62 -17.71 -28.45
N SER A 427 19.70 -17.19 -29.66
CA SER A 427 18.53 -16.63 -30.35
C SER A 427 17.42 -17.65 -30.66
N SER A 428 17.71 -18.93 -30.56
CA SER A 428 16.76 -20.03 -30.76
C SER A 428 16.27 -20.66 -29.45
N ASP A 429 16.70 -20.14 -28.28
CA ASP A 429 16.23 -20.68 -27.02
C ASP A 429 14.72 -20.47 -26.87
N ASN A 430 14.06 -21.52 -26.42
CA ASN A 430 12.67 -21.53 -25.98
C ASN A 430 12.68 -22.15 -24.59
N ASN A 431 12.47 -21.34 -23.58
CA ASN A 431 12.73 -21.64 -22.18
C ASN A 431 14.19 -22.05 -21.91
N GLY A 432 15.12 -21.25 -22.41
CA GLY A 432 16.55 -21.46 -22.17
C GLY A 432 16.97 -20.98 -20.77
N PRO A 433 18.20 -21.29 -20.35
CA PRO A 433 18.67 -20.91 -19.01
C PRO A 433 19.05 -19.42 -18.86
N GLY A 434 19.04 -18.64 -19.93
CA GLY A 434 19.64 -17.31 -19.95
C GLY A 434 21.17 -17.31 -19.89
N VAL A 435 21.77 -16.13 -19.81
CA VAL A 435 23.21 -15.95 -19.66
C VAL A 435 23.56 -15.72 -18.19
N ALA A 436 24.49 -16.49 -17.63
CA ALA A 436 25.00 -16.21 -16.30
C ALA A 436 25.66 -14.82 -16.25
N ALA A 437 25.49 -14.08 -15.19
CA ALA A 437 26.03 -12.73 -15.05
C ALA A 437 26.55 -12.48 -13.63
N ASN A 438 27.62 -11.69 -13.52
CA ASN A 438 28.07 -11.10 -12.27
C ASN A 438 27.87 -9.60 -12.35
N VAL A 439 27.24 -9.04 -11.33
CA VAL A 439 26.94 -7.61 -11.23
C VAL A 439 27.76 -7.00 -10.10
N THR A 440 28.39 -5.88 -10.38
CA THR A 440 29.05 -5.04 -9.38
C THR A 440 28.19 -3.80 -9.18
N LEU A 441 27.47 -3.75 -8.06
CA LEU A 441 26.55 -2.67 -7.71
C LEU A 441 27.26 -1.67 -6.78
N ASP A 442 27.50 -0.46 -7.26
CA ASP A 442 28.08 0.65 -6.50
C ASP A 442 26.94 1.51 -5.90
N VAL A 443 26.83 1.47 -4.57
CA VAL A 443 25.85 2.24 -3.78
C VAL A 443 26.54 3.33 -2.94
N SER A 444 27.81 3.59 -3.14
CA SER A 444 28.61 4.53 -2.33
C SER A 444 28.09 5.96 -2.32
N ALA A 445 27.36 6.37 -3.37
CA ALA A 445 26.78 7.71 -3.46
C ALA A 445 25.48 7.87 -2.65
N LEU A 446 24.88 6.80 -2.13
CA LEU A 446 23.55 6.83 -1.48
C LEU A 446 23.61 7.24 0.00
N GLY A 447 24.81 7.31 0.59
CA GLY A 447 25.02 7.56 2.02
C GLY A 447 25.24 6.28 2.82
N SER A 448 25.06 6.38 4.14
CA SER A 448 25.26 5.24 5.06
C SER A 448 23.93 4.61 5.41
N PHE A 449 23.90 3.29 5.41
CA PHE A 449 22.79 2.46 5.88
C PHE A 449 23.29 1.58 7.02
N SER A 450 22.39 1.07 7.83
CA SER A 450 22.72 0.17 8.95
C SER A 450 22.37 -1.28 8.66
N ASP A 451 21.53 -1.51 7.66
CA ASP A 451 21.11 -2.84 7.22
C ASP A 451 21.07 -2.89 5.70
N ALA A 452 21.45 -4.02 5.15
CA ALA A 452 21.33 -4.32 3.74
C ALA A 452 21.04 -5.80 3.51
N THR A 453 20.13 -6.07 2.59
CA THR A 453 19.74 -7.44 2.23
C THR A 453 19.70 -7.62 0.74
N VAL A 454 19.91 -8.86 0.31
CA VAL A 454 19.69 -9.31 -1.07
C VAL A 454 18.73 -10.49 -1.06
N THR A 455 17.62 -10.36 -1.78
CA THR A 455 16.69 -11.45 -2.09
C THR A 455 16.81 -11.77 -3.57
N ALA A 456 17.07 -13.02 -3.93
CA ALA A 456 17.22 -13.41 -5.33
C ALA A 456 16.24 -14.53 -5.71
N ILE A 457 15.60 -14.38 -6.87
CA ILE A 457 14.70 -15.37 -7.47
C ILE A 457 15.29 -15.78 -8.82
N ASN A 458 15.57 -17.06 -8.99
CA ASN A 458 16.15 -17.65 -10.20
C ASN A 458 15.91 -19.16 -10.21
N ALA A 459 16.51 -19.87 -11.17
CA ALA A 459 16.37 -21.32 -11.32
C ALA A 459 16.81 -22.17 -10.10
N ASN A 460 17.49 -21.60 -9.12
CA ASN A 460 17.89 -22.27 -7.87
C ASN A 460 16.91 -22.02 -6.72
N THR A 461 15.90 -21.18 -6.90
CA THR A 461 14.89 -20.89 -5.88
C THR A 461 13.89 -22.04 -5.82
N ASP A 462 13.68 -22.59 -4.63
CA ASP A 462 12.63 -23.57 -4.39
C ASP A 462 11.26 -22.85 -4.29
N PRO A 463 10.32 -23.08 -5.22
CA PRO A 463 9.04 -22.42 -5.17
C PRO A 463 8.23 -22.71 -3.89
N ALA A 464 8.41 -23.87 -3.29
CA ALA A 464 7.68 -24.26 -2.07
C ALA A 464 8.20 -23.54 -0.83
N ALA A 465 9.48 -23.19 -0.79
CA ALA A 465 10.11 -22.50 0.34
C ALA A 465 10.21 -20.97 0.12
N GLY A 466 10.11 -20.53 -1.11
CA GLY A 466 10.35 -19.15 -1.52
C GLY A 466 11.81 -18.74 -1.54
N PRO A 467 12.09 -17.48 -1.90
CA PRO A 467 13.44 -16.95 -1.98
C PRO A 467 14.05 -16.79 -0.59
N THR A 468 15.37 -16.94 -0.52
CA THR A 468 16.13 -16.66 0.71
C THR A 468 16.68 -15.24 0.67
N THR A 469 16.48 -14.51 1.79
CA THR A 469 17.06 -13.18 1.97
C THR A 469 18.39 -13.30 2.71
N GLN A 470 19.43 -12.71 2.16
CA GLN A 470 20.78 -12.69 2.73
C GLN A 470 21.12 -11.29 3.24
N SER A 471 21.60 -11.20 4.49
CA SER A 471 22.19 -9.96 4.99
C SER A 471 23.60 -9.76 4.40
N ILE A 472 23.88 -8.54 3.98
CA ILE A 472 25.15 -8.15 3.37
C ILE A 472 25.70 -6.87 4.02
N ALA A 473 26.93 -6.52 3.71
CA ALA A 473 27.49 -5.25 4.16
C ALA A 473 26.75 -4.07 3.50
N PRO A 474 26.23 -3.10 4.28
CA PRO A 474 25.33 -2.05 3.77
C PRO A 474 26.02 -0.91 3.00
N GLN A 475 27.30 -1.00 2.73
CA GLN A 475 28.12 0.11 2.19
C GLN A 475 29.01 -0.32 1.03
N GLY A 476 29.37 0.64 0.17
CA GLY A 476 30.35 0.50 -0.88
C GLY A 476 29.84 -0.26 -2.09
N THR A 477 30.48 -1.36 -2.41
CA THR A 477 30.19 -2.17 -3.59
C THR A 477 29.60 -3.52 -3.17
N ILE A 478 28.48 -3.88 -3.77
CA ILE A 478 27.76 -5.14 -3.55
C ILE A 478 27.94 -6.01 -4.79
N SER A 479 28.27 -7.28 -4.60
CA SER A 479 28.36 -8.26 -5.70
C SER A 479 27.10 -9.11 -5.73
N VAL A 480 26.44 -9.17 -6.90
CA VAL A 480 25.27 -10.01 -7.15
C VAL A 480 25.57 -10.93 -8.31
N SER A 481 25.29 -12.22 -8.16
CA SER A 481 25.54 -13.23 -9.19
C SER A 481 24.24 -13.87 -9.64
N PHE A 482 24.08 -14.01 -10.95
CA PHE A 482 22.96 -14.67 -11.59
C PHE A 482 23.43 -15.95 -12.29
N PRO A 483 22.84 -17.11 -12.02
CA PRO A 483 23.15 -18.35 -12.75
C PRO A 483 22.60 -18.36 -14.19
N GLY A 484 21.63 -17.50 -14.48
CA GLY A 484 20.91 -17.33 -15.73
C GLY A 484 19.84 -16.27 -15.57
N TYR A 485 18.64 -16.50 -16.13
CA TYR A 485 17.49 -15.63 -15.89
C TYR A 485 17.17 -15.51 -14.40
N GLY A 486 16.70 -14.33 -14.01
CA GLY A 486 16.26 -14.08 -12.65
C GLY A 486 16.32 -12.62 -12.24
N VAL A 487 15.83 -12.35 -11.05
CA VAL A 487 15.84 -11.03 -10.42
C VAL A 487 16.58 -11.08 -9.08
N ALA A 488 17.19 -9.99 -8.72
CA ALA A 488 17.69 -9.74 -7.37
C ALA A 488 17.19 -8.37 -6.88
N PHE A 489 16.69 -8.37 -5.67
CA PHE A 489 16.28 -7.17 -4.96
C PHE A 489 17.30 -6.87 -3.88
N VAL A 490 17.93 -5.70 -3.97
CA VAL A 490 18.85 -5.20 -2.93
C VAL A 490 18.13 -4.13 -2.16
N ARG A 491 17.88 -4.38 -0.88
CA ARG A 491 17.28 -3.40 0.03
C ARG A 491 18.35 -2.83 0.94
N LEU A 492 18.45 -1.51 0.96
CA LEU A 492 19.31 -0.74 1.87
C LEU A 492 18.39 -0.01 2.84
N ALA A 493 18.50 -0.26 4.13
CA ALA A 493 17.58 0.26 5.13
C ALA A 493 18.28 1.05 6.23
N GLN A 494 17.52 1.94 6.86
CA GLN A 494 17.95 2.58 8.10
C GLN A 494 17.78 1.61 9.27
N ALA A 495 18.47 1.88 10.37
CA ALA A 495 18.31 1.08 11.58
C ALA A 495 16.86 1.08 12.06
N GLN A 496 16.42 -0.06 12.56
CA GLN A 496 15.11 -0.21 13.20
C GLN A 496 14.95 0.84 14.32
N PRO A 497 13.80 1.51 14.42
CA PRO A 497 13.52 2.40 15.56
C PRO A 497 13.63 1.62 16.88
N GLN A 498 14.22 2.26 17.88
CA GLN A 498 14.37 1.66 19.20
C GLN A 498 13.88 2.65 20.26
N ILE A 499 12.83 2.31 20.99
CA ILE A 499 12.41 3.06 22.17
C ILE A 499 13.39 2.72 23.31
N SER A 500 13.98 3.72 23.95
CA SER A 500 14.87 3.50 25.08
C SER A 500 14.13 2.89 26.26
N PRO A 501 14.76 2.03 27.06
CA PRO A 501 14.16 1.56 28.29
C PRO A 501 13.75 2.73 29.19
N GLY A 502 12.45 2.78 29.57
CA GLY A 502 11.89 3.91 30.32
C GLY A 502 11.79 5.22 29.54
N GLY A 503 11.93 5.18 28.19
CA GLY A 503 11.92 6.37 27.33
C GLY A 503 10.52 6.92 27.03
N ILE A 504 9.45 6.31 27.53
CA ILE A 504 8.09 6.86 27.43
C ILE A 504 7.79 7.59 28.73
N VAL A 505 7.66 8.92 28.65
CA VAL A 505 7.57 9.79 29.81
C VAL A 505 6.53 10.89 29.60
N ASN A 506 6.05 11.45 30.70
CA ASN A 506 5.20 12.65 30.70
C ASN A 506 5.97 13.84 30.16
N SER A 507 5.46 14.55 29.15
CA SER A 507 6.14 15.68 28.50
C SER A 507 6.42 16.88 29.40
N ALA A 508 5.68 17.02 30.51
CA ALA A 508 5.86 18.14 31.42
C ALA A 508 6.90 17.88 32.53
N THR A 509 7.07 16.62 32.93
CA THR A 509 7.88 16.26 34.10
C THR A 509 9.04 15.31 33.83
N TYR A 510 9.02 14.69 32.63
CA TYR A 510 9.88 13.58 32.24
C TYR A 510 9.80 12.36 33.17
N SER A 511 8.72 12.27 33.94
CA SER A 511 8.46 11.10 34.79
C SER A 511 7.90 9.96 33.94
N GLY A 512 8.50 8.78 34.08
CA GLY A 512 8.03 7.52 33.48
C GLY A 512 7.12 6.73 34.41
N GLY A 513 6.94 5.44 34.11
CA GLY A 513 6.22 4.48 34.94
C GLY A 513 4.77 4.20 34.49
N GLY A 514 4.31 4.86 33.46
CA GLY A 514 3.01 4.67 32.83
C GLY A 514 2.64 5.82 31.92
N VAL A 515 1.43 5.80 31.40
CA VAL A 515 0.87 6.83 30.54
C VAL A 515 -0.63 6.98 30.84
N ALA A 516 -1.13 8.22 30.89
CA ALA A 516 -2.55 8.47 31.05
C ALA A 516 -3.24 8.71 29.68
N PRO A 517 -4.54 8.39 29.51
CA PRO A 517 -5.28 8.75 28.31
C PRO A 517 -5.27 10.27 28.08
N GLY A 518 -5.00 10.70 26.86
CA GLY A 518 -4.89 12.11 26.49
C GLY A 518 -3.60 12.79 26.92
N GLU A 519 -2.68 12.13 27.62
CA GLU A 519 -1.43 12.71 28.08
C GLU A 519 -0.54 13.13 26.94
N LEU A 520 0.06 14.32 27.05
CA LEU A 520 1.21 14.69 26.22
C LEU A 520 2.43 13.92 26.72
N ALA A 521 2.93 13.03 25.86
CA ALA A 521 4.02 12.11 26.19
C ALA A 521 5.21 12.32 25.26
N ASP A 522 6.40 12.26 25.83
CA ASP A 522 7.66 12.20 25.08
C ASP A 522 8.13 10.75 24.98
N ILE A 523 8.61 10.37 23.79
CA ILE A 523 9.20 9.07 23.54
C ILE A 523 10.66 9.29 23.13
N PHE A 524 11.58 8.84 23.97
CA PHE A 524 13.01 8.89 23.71
C PHE A 524 13.54 7.56 23.17
N GLY A 525 14.48 7.64 22.24
CA GLY A 525 15.04 6.44 21.63
C GLY A 525 16.11 6.72 20.61
N GLN A 526 16.27 5.80 19.69
CA GLN A 526 17.19 5.89 18.56
C GLN A 526 16.44 5.57 17.25
N ASN A 527 16.79 6.28 16.20
CA ASN A 527 16.17 6.10 14.87
C ASN A 527 14.64 6.25 14.86
N LEU A 528 14.10 7.06 15.77
CA LEU A 528 12.65 7.22 15.93
C LEU A 528 12.02 8.04 14.80
N GLY A 529 12.81 8.86 14.09
CA GLY A 529 12.33 9.80 13.09
C GLY A 529 13.47 10.48 12.32
N PRO A 530 13.15 11.52 11.54
CA PRO A 530 14.12 12.20 10.67
C PRO A 530 15.26 12.82 11.44
N ALA A 531 16.44 12.91 10.79
CA ALA A 531 17.66 13.49 11.39
C ALA A 531 17.47 14.97 11.75
N SER A 532 16.76 15.73 10.92
CA SER A 532 16.30 17.08 11.23
C SER A 532 14.92 17.01 11.85
N GLY A 533 14.78 17.29 13.14
CA GLY A 533 13.49 17.28 13.80
C GLY A 533 12.46 18.22 13.15
N LEU A 534 11.21 17.81 13.11
CA LEU A 534 10.11 18.53 12.53
C LEU A 534 8.93 18.63 13.52
N SER A 535 8.30 19.81 13.54
CA SER A 535 7.05 20.01 14.28
C SER A 535 5.87 19.89 13.34
N SER A 536 4.78 19.34 13.84
CA SER A 536 3.54 19.14 13.09
C SER A 536 2.89 20.48 12.73
N GLN A 537 2.18 20.48 11.61
CA GLN A 537 1.29 21.57 11.24
C GLN A 537 -0.15 21.12 11.50
N VAL A 538 -0.88 21.94 12.24
CA VAL A 538 -2.33 21.70 12.49
C VAL A 538 -3.11 21.90 11.20
N THR A 539 -3.87 20.90 10.79
CA THR A 539 -4.71 20.96 9.59
C THR A 539 -6.18 20.80 9.99
N ALA A 540 -7.00 21.74 9.61
CA ALA A 540 -8.44 21.76 9.97
C ALA A 540 -8.71 21.63 11.49
N GLY A 541 -7.84 22.15 12.33
CA GLY A 541 -7.95 22.07 13.79
C GLY A 541 -7.49 20.73 14.40
N ILE A 542 -6.88 19.86 13.62
CA ILE A 542 -6.41 18.53 14.05
C ILE A 542 -4.88 18.44 13.92
N VAL A 543 -4.22 17.94 14.93
CA VAL A 543 -2.83 17.48 14.91
C VAL A 543 -2.80 16.11 14.19
N PRO A 544 -2.02 15.94 13.12
CA PRO A 544 -2.00 14.69 12.38
C PRO A 544 -1.39 13.53 13.19
N ASN A 545 -1.80 12.31 12.88
CA ASN A 545 -1.25 11.08 13.45
C ASN A 545 -0.08 10.48 12.65
N SER A 546 0.46 11.26 11.69
CA SER A 546 1.63 10.93 10.90
C SER A 546 2.44 12.19 10.64
N LEU A 547 3.75 12.14 10.83
CA LEU A 547 4.67 13.27 10.60
C LEU A 547 5.99 12.76 10.04
N ALA A 548 6.37 13.20 8.84
CA ALA A 548 7.64 12.86 8.20
C ALA A 548 7.95 11.35 8.19
N GLY A 549 6.95 10.50 7.86
CA GLY A 549 7.07 9.05 7.83
C GLY A 549 7.04 8.38 9.21
N VAL A 550 6.81 9.14 10.28
CA VAL A 550 6.67 8.60 11.63
C VAL A 550 5.19 8.40 11.97
N ARG A 551 4.88 7.27 12.60
CA ARG A 551 3.63 6.99 13.32
C ARG A 551 3.97 6.39 14.67
N VAL A 552 3.14 6.66 15.66
CA VAL A 552 3.23 6.04 16.97
C VAL A 552 1.92 5.32 17.27
N TRP A 553 2.05 4.07 17.66
CA TRP A 553 0.92 3.18 17.86
C TRP A 553 0.80 2.78 19.32
N PHE A 554 -0.40 2.90 19.88
CA PHE A 554 -0.78 2.40 21.20
C PHE A 554 -1.83 1.31 20.98
N ASP A 555 -1.46 0.03 21.12
CA ASP A 555 -2.31 -1.13 20.79
C ASP A 555 -2.95 -1.06 19.40
N GLY A 556 -2.22 -0.60 18.39
CA GLY A 556 -2.72 -0.42 17.01
C GLY A 556 -3.54 0.86 16.78
N ILE A 557 -3.65 1.76 17.77
CA ILE A 557 -4.29 3.07 17.64
C ILE A 557 -3.21 4.11 17.38
N ALA A 558 -3.32 4.84 16.26
CA ALA A 558 -2.34 5.85 15.88
C ALA A 558 -2.48 7.11 16.74
N ALA A 559 -1.40 7.52 17.40
CA ALA A 559 -1.34 8.72 18.24
C ALA A 559 -1.10 9.98 17.42
N PRO A 560 -1.71 11.13 17.75
CA PRO A 560 -1.33 12.42 17.18
C PRO A 560 0.13 12.77 17.52
N ILE A 561 0.88 13.28 16.52
CA ILE A 561 2.31 13.59 16.66
C ILE A 561 2.51 15.10 16.62
N LEU A 562 3.12 15.65 17.65
CA LEU A 562 3.45 17.08 17.76
C LEU A 562 4.85 17.40 17.23
N TYR A 563 5.79 16.47 17.45
CA TYR A 563 7.18 16.59 17.02
C TYR A 563 7.75 15.21 16.68
N ALA A 564 8.58 15.16 15.65
CA ALA A 564 9.30 13.95 15.26
C ALA A 564 10.77 14.27 14.95
N GLY A 565 11.68 13.57 15.62
CA GLY A 565 13.12 13.60 15.39
C GLY A 565 13.76 12.25 15.69
N THR A 566 15.03 12.08 15.32
CA THR A 566 15.70 10.77 15.42
C THR A 566 15.82 10.24 16.85
N GLY A 567 15.85 11.12 17.85
CA GLY A 567 16.02 10.75 19.27
C GLY A 567 14.81 11.01 20.15
N GLN A 568 13.79 11.70 19.63
CA GLN A 568 12.62 12.11 20.40
C GLN A 568 11.39 12.27 19.52
N LEU A 569 10.26 11.81 20.03
CA LEU A 569 8.92 12.10 19.53
C LEU A 569 8.07 12.71 20.62
N ASN A 570 7.20 13.68 20.29
CA ASN A 570 6.21 14.21 21.20
C ASN A 570 4.83 13.87 20.64
N VAL A 571 4.00 13.19 21.43
CA VAL A 571 2.71 12.64 21.01
C VAL A 571 1.62 12.94 22.03
N VAL A 572 0.37 12.76 21.61
CA VAL A 572 -0.78 12.69 22.52
C VAL A 572 -1.16 11.22 22.66
N ALA A 573 -1.12 10.67 23.85
CA ALA A 573 -1.56 9.31 24.11
C ALA A 573 -3.06 9.18 23.81
N PRO A 574 -3.50 8.21 22.96
CA PRO A 574 -4.91 8.12 22.57
C PRO A 574 -5.85 7.94 23.76
N TYR A 575 -6.97 8.62 23.77
CA TYR A 575 -7.99 8.45 24.83
C TYR A 575 -8.55 7.03 24.88
N ALA A 576 -8.52 6.30 23.77
CA ALA A 576 -9.03 4.93 23.68
C ALA A 576 -8.22 3.88 24.47
N ILE A 577 -7.05 4.22 25.05
CA ILE A 577 -6.35 3.33 25.97
C ILE A 577 -7.00 3.26 27.36
N ALA A 578 -7.96 4.14 27.66
CA ALA A 578 -8.60 4.25 28.96
C ALA A 578 -9.16 2.90 29.45
N GLY A 579 -8.95 2.62 30.72
CA GLY A 579 -9.48 1.42 31.38
C GLY A 579 -8.68 0.13 31.12
N LYS A 580 -7.65 0.18 30.26
CA LYS A 580 -6.71 -0.95 30.09
C LYS A 580 -5.70 -0.99 31.24
N PRO A 581 -5.17 -2.16 31.60
CA PRO A 581 -4.11 -2.25 32.60
C PRO A 581 -2.75 -1.79 32.05
N SER A 582 -2.52 -1.99 30.76
CA SER A 582 -1.31 -1.57 30.02
C SER A 582 -1.63 -1.35 28.56
N THR A 583 -0.72 -0.73 27.85
CA THR A 583 -0.76 -0.55 26.39
C THR A 583 0.61 -0.83 25.79
N ASP A 584 0.63 -1.44 24.60
CA ASP A 584 1.84 -1.72 23.84
C ASP A 584 2.13 -0.57 22.90
N VAL A 585 3.24 0.13 23.13
CA VAL A 585 3.68 1.26 22.32
C VAL A 585 4.71 0.81 21.31
N ARG A 586 4.48 1.18 20.03
CA ARG A 586 5.43 0.98 18.94
C ARG A 586 5.62 2.29 18.17
N VAL A 587 6.84 2.51 17.76
CA VAL A 587 7.18 3.54 16.77
C VAL A 587 7.32 2.87 15.42
N GLU A 588 6.60 3.37 14.45
CA GLU A 588 6.82 3.07 13.05
C GLU A 588 7.57 4.27 12.46
N TYR A 589 8.75 4.07 11.96
CA TYR A 589 9.44 5.06 11.14
C TYR A 589 9.65 4.45 9.78
N MET A 590 8.90 5.00 8.84
CA MET A 590 9.04 4.73 7.45
C MET A 590 8.75 3.24 7.12
N GLY A 591 7.67 2.69 7.68
CA GLY A 591 7.29 1.30 7.50
C GLY A 591 8.03 0.31 8.39
N VAL A 592 9.11 0.74 9.08
CA VAL A 592 9.88 -0.14 9.99
C VAL A 592 9.39 0.07 11.42
N PHE A 593 8.90 -1.00 12.04
CA PHE A 593 8.39 -0.96 13.41
C PHE A 593 9.49 -1.20 14.44
N SER A 594 9.43 -0.45 15.54
CA SER A 594 10.19 -0.78 16.75
C SER A 594 9.65 -2.08 17.39
N PRO A 595 10.44 -2.75 18.24
CA PRO A 595 9.87 -3.67 19.22
C PRO A 595 8.79 -2.97 20.05
N ALA A 596 7.76 -3.72 20.46
CA ALA A 596 6.73 -3.21 21.36
C ALA A 596 7.30 -2.94 22.75
N VAL A 597 6.94 -1.80 23.33
CA VAL A 597 7.21 -1.48 24.73
C VAL A 597 5.91 -1.38 25.48
N SER A 598 5.67 -2.34 26.41
CA SER A 598 4.47 -2.34 27.22
C SER A 598 4.61 -1.37 28.39
N VAL A 599 3.64 -0.47 28.54
CA VAL A 599 3.60 0.51 29.65
C VAL A 599 2.26 0.44 30.39
N PRO A 600 2.22 0.62 31.72
CA PRO A 600 0.98 0.72 32.46
C PRO A 600 0.12 1.88 31.97
N VAL A 601 -1.21 1.70 31.92
CA VAL A 601 -2.16 2.78 31.71
C VAL A 601 -2.63 3.28 33.07
N LEU A 602 -2.39 4.58 33.32
CA LEU A 602 -2.75 5.23 34.58
C LEU A 602 -4.06 6.02 34.41
N PRO A 603 -4.92 6.09 35.43
CA PRO A 603 -6.11 6.95 35.37
C PRO A 603 -5.77 8.43 35.16
N ALA A 604 -4.69 8.91 35.73
CA ALA A 604 -4.11 10.23 35.55
C ALA A 604 -2.61 10.21 35.92
N GLN A 605 -1.82 11.06 35.27
CA GLN A 605 -0.41 11.30 35.54
C GLN A 605 -0.13 12.82 35.42
N PRO A 606 -0.64 13.66 36.34
CA PRO A 606 -0.55 15.10 36.19
C PRO A 606 0.92 15.58 36.25
N GLY A 607 1.31 16.40 35.28
CA GLY A 607 2.59 17.07 35.19
C GLY A 607 2.42 18.55 34.87
N ILE A 608 3.11 19.44 35.60
CA ILE A 608 3.09 20.89 35.35
C ILE A 608 4.25 21.22 34.42
N PHE A 609 3.99 21.91 33.32
CA PHE A 609 5.01 22.37 32.40
C PHE A 609 5.88 23.45 33.08
N THR A 610 7.17 23.45 32.76
CA THR A 610 8.13 24.46 33.20
C THR A 610 8.56 25.37 32.06
N LEU A 611 8.95 26.61 32.36
CA LEU A 611 9.31 27.63 31.37
C LEU A 611 10.54 27.27 30.54
N ASP A 612 11.45 26.50 31.12
CA ASP A 612 12.68 26.03 30.48
C ASP A 612 12.58 24.58 29.96
N ALA A 613 11.40 24.00 30.02
CA ALA A 613 11.14 22.60 29.63
C ALA A 613 12.05 21.58 30.34
N SER A 614 12.49 21.85 31.58
CA SER A 614 13.36 20.96 32.35
C SER A 614 12.61 19.95 33.22
N GLY A 615 11.28 20.11 33.38
CA GLY A 615 10.46 19.34 34.30
C GLY A 615 10.57 19.72 35.77
N ALA A 616 11.37 20.72 36.07
CA ALA A 616 11.57 21.24 37.43
C ALA A 616 11.83 22.74 37.42
N GLY A 617 11.46 23.45 38.50
CA GLY A 617 11.70 24.89 38.60
C GLY A 617 10.50 25.75 38.16
N PRO A 618 10.71 26.93 37.55
CA PRO A 618 9.65 27.88 37.27
C PRO A 618 8.58 27.29 36.37
N ALA A 619 7.37 27.16 36.88
CA ALA A 619 6.22 26.62 36.16
C ALA A 619 5.77 27.53 35.01
N ALA A 620 5.21 26.95 33.96
CA ALA A 620 4.50 27.69 32.92
C ALA A 620 3.16 28.20 33.50
N VAL A 621 3.23 29.37 34.09
CA VAL A 621 2.12 30.04 34.78
C VAL A 621 1.96 31.45 34.23
N LEU A 622 0.73 31.84 33.96
CA LEU A 622 0.37 33.23 33.68
C LEU A 622 -0.30 33.85 34.90
N ASN A 623 0.11 35.06 35.18
CA ASN A 623 -0.51 35.92 36.18
C ASN A 623 -1.91 36.39 35.72
N LYS A 624 -2.65 37.04 36.58
CA LYS A 624 -4.02 37.56 36.33
C LYS A 624 -4.12 38.45 35.08
N ASP A 625 -3.06 39.17 34.76
CA ASP A 625 -2.93 40.05 33.59
C ASP A 625 -2.39 39.36 32.33
N TYR A 626 -2.34 38.04 32.34
CA TYR A 626 -1.79 37.18 31.27
C TYR A 626 -0.26 37.31 31.05
N SER A 627 0.44 38.05 31.93
CA SER A 627 1.90 38.09 31.91
C SER A 627 2.50 36.80 32.49
N VAL A 628 3.67 36.40 31.98
CA VAL A 628 4.39 35.21 32.49
C VAL A 628 4.82 35.44 33.92
N ASN A 629 4.56 34.50 34.82
CA ASN A 629 5.05 34.51 36.19
C ASN A 629 6.58 34.33 36.24
N SER A 630 7.24 35.14 37.00
CA SER A 630 8.70 35.06 37.19
C SER A 630 9.12 35.73 38.50
N ALA A 631 10.36 35.55 38.88
CA ALA A 631 10.92 36.22 40.07
C ALA A 631 10.85 37.77 40.01
N THR A 632 10.85 38.32 38.78
CA THR A 632 10.70 39.77 38.56
C THR A 632 9.26 40.21 38.31
N ASN A 633 8.36 39.25 38.15
CA ASN A 633 6.92 39.45 37.92
C ASN A 633 6.10 38.44 38.73
N PRO A 634 6.14 38.49 40.06
CA PRO A 634 5.46 37.51 40.92
C PRO A 634 3.95 37.72 40.96
N ALA A 635 3.21 36.61 41.14
CA ALA A 635 1.76 36.62 41.36
C ALA A 635 1.45 37.24 42.73
N LYS A 636 0.35 38.02 42.81
CA LYS A 636 -0.12 38.56 44.08
C LYS A 636 -1.01 37.52 44.78
N ARG A 637 -0.86 37.42 46.09
CA ARG A 637 -1.81 36.65 46.90
C ARG A 637 -3.23 37.15 46.72
N GLY A 638 -4.18 36.26 46.55
CA GLY A 638 -5.58 36.58 46.25
C GLY A 638 -5.87 36.74 44.74
N ASP A 639 -4.86 36.85 43.88
CA ASP A 639 -5.08 36.89 42.41
C ASP A 639 -5.22 35.49 41.81
N SER A 640 -5.96 35.40 40.71
CA SER A 640 -6.06 34.17 39.92
C SER A 640 -4.84 34.04 39.03
N ILE A 641 -4.35 32.83 38.90
CA ILE A 641 -3.26 32.43 37.98
C ILE A 641 -3.73 31.32 37.07
N MET A 642 -3.08 31.13 35.91
CA MET A 642 -3.32 30.04 34.99
C MET A 642 -2.09 29.13 34.95
N ILE A 643 -2.27 27.87 35.31
CA ILE A 643 -1.25 26.81 35.33
C ILE A 643 -1.44 25.94 34.15
N PHE A 644 -0.40 25.65 33.36
CA PHE A 644 -0.44 24.72 32.25
C PHE A 644 0.20 23.39 32.64
N ALA A 645 -0.53 22.30 32.34
CA ALA A 645 -0.20 20.95 32.75
C ALA A 645 -0.63 19.93 31.67
N THR A 646 -0.39 18.65 31.90
CA THR A 646 -0.92 17.53 31.12
C THR A 646 -1.18 16.32 32.02
N GLY A 647 -1.74 15.25 31.47
CA GLY A 647 -1.90 13.96 32.16
C GLY A 647 -3.15 13.90 33.06
N GLU A 648 -4.19 14.63 32.73
CA GLU A 648 -5.47 14.65 33.45
C GLU A 648 -6.32 13.40 33.28
N GLY A 649 -5.98 12.54 32.30
CA GLY A 649 -6.75 11.33 32.02
C GLY A 649 -8.05 11.60 31.26
N VAL A 650 -9.04 10.75 31.46
CA VAL A 650 -10.32 10.84 30.74
C VAL A 650 -11.10 12.09 31.15
N MET A 651 -11.42 12.91 30.18
CA MET A 651 -12.22 14.12 30.33
C MET A 651 -13.73 13.85 30.18
N SER A 652 -14.56 14.77 30.65
CA SER A 652 -16.03 14.79 30.39
C SER A 652 -16.44 16.18 29.88
N PRO A 653 -16.89 16.32 28.62
CA PRO A 653 -17.05 15.26 27.59
C PRO A 653 -15.71 14.61 27.22
N ALA A 654 -15.80 13.43 26.59
CA ALA A 654 -14.63 12.69 26.17
C ALA A 654 -13.75 13.53 25.22
N GLY A 655 -12.45 13.51 25.45
CA GLY A 655 -11.49 14.18 24.59
C GLY A 655 -11.40 13.52 23.21
N VAL A 656 -10.94 14.29 22.22
CA VAL A 656 -10.73 13.84 20.83
C VAL A 656 -9.25 13.89 20.51
N ASP A 657 -8.71 12.76 20.07
CA ASP A 657 -7.29 12.62 19.75
C ASP A 657 -6.84 13.67 18.71
N GLY A 658 -5.90 14.51 19.10
CA GLY A 658 -5.31 15.54 18.24
C GLY A 658 -6.15 16.79 17.98
N LEU A 659 -7.36 16.91 18.51
CA LEU A 659 -8.18 18.12 18.34
C LEU A 659 -7.52 19.31 19.07
N VAL A 660 -7.47 20.47 18.41
CA VAL A 660 -7.09 21.74 19.03
C VAL A 660 -8.34 22.39 19.63
N ALA A 661 -8.32 22.57 20.95
CA ALA A 661 -9.44 23.18 21.67
C ALA A 661 -9.60 24.67 21.29
N LEU A 662 -10.70 25.05 20.68
CA LEU A 662 -10.95 26.46 20.32
C LEU A 662 -11.52 27.28 21.47
N ALA A 663 -12.06 26.64 22.49
CA ALA A 663 -12.65 27.27 23.65
C ALA A 663 -12.43 26.43 24.91
N ALA A 664 -12.66 27.05 26.08
CA ALA A 664 -12.66 26.35 27.35
C ALA A 664 -13.69 25.23 27.38
N SER A 665 -13.37 24.10 28.01
CA SER A 665 -14.28 22.97 28.18
C SER A 665 -15.54 23.41 28.93
N THR A 666 -16.71 22.98 28.45
CA THR A 666 -18.03 23.31 29.08
C THR A 666 -18.52 22.18 30.00
N GLY A 667 -17.84 21.06 30.05
CA GLY A 667 -18.19 19.91 30.89
C GLY A 667 -17.76 20.13 32.38
N PRO A 668 -18.22 19.25 33.29
CA PRO A 668 -17.74 19.28 34.66
C PRO A 668 -16.24 19.01 34.66
N PRO A 669 -15.43 19.83 35.36
CA PRO A 669 -13.99 19.61 35.42
C PRO A 669 -13.72 18.25 36.09
N PRO A 670 -12.63 17.58 35.73
CA PRO A 670 -12.12 16.48 36.54
C PRO A 670 -11.87 16.99 37.96
N PRO A 671 -11.93 16.14 39.02
CA PRO A 671 -11.65 16.56 40.37
C PRO A 671 -10.19 17.01 40.52
N VAL A 672 -9.94 18.28 40.20
CA VAL A 672 -8.61 18.90 40.24
C VAL A 672 -8.48 19.76 41.50
N ALA A 673 -7.44 19.52 42.25
CA ALA A 673 -7.03 20.35 43.39
C ALA A 673 -5.65 20.97 43.15
N VAL A 674 -5.42 22.14 43.69
CA VAL A 674 -4.12 22.84 43.59
C VAL A 674 -3.62 23.18 45.00
N GLN A 675 -2.35 22.98 45.26
CA GLN A 675 -1.65 23.47 46.41
C GLN A 675 -0.54 24.43 45.99
N ILE A 676 -0.45 25.57 46.65
CA ILE A 676 0.60 26.57 46.44
C ILE A 676 1.27 26.84 47.78
N GLY A 677 2.55 26.58 47.91
CA GLY A 677 3.29 26.65 49.16
C GLY A 677 2.69 25.75 50.24
N GLY A 678 2.18 24.61 49.88
CA GLY A 678 1.49 23.67 50.75
C GLY A 678 0.10 24.10 51.21
N GLN A 679 -0.43 25.22 50.71
CA GLN A 679 -1.76 25.74 51.03
C GLN A 679 -2.74 25.40 49.91
N ALA A 680 -3.96 24.97 50.25
CA ALA A 680 -4.98 24.70 49.27
C ALA A 680 -5.41 25.98 48.55
N ALA A 681 -5.42 25.94 47.20
CA ALA A 681 -5.85 27.02 46.34
C ALA A 681 -7.27 26.76 45.83
N THR A 682 -8.09 27.78 45.70
CA THR A 682 -9.43 27.67 45.09
C THR A 682 -9.26 27.58 43.59
N VAL A 683 -9.71 26.43 43.01
CA VAL A 683 -9.75 26.22 41.57
C VAL A 683 -11.01 26.79 40.98
N SER A 684 -10.91 27.68 40.00
CA SER A 684 -12.04 28.31 39.30
C SER A 684 -12.27 27.72 37.91
N TYR A 685 -11.27 27.05 37.33
CA TYR A 685 -11.36 26.34 36.05
C TYR A 685 -10.32 25.19 36.03
N ALA A 686 -10.73 24.04 35.47
CA ALA A 686 -9.81 22.98 35.07
C ALA A 686 -10.38 22.32 33.82
N GLY A 687 -9.60 22.25 32.75
CA GLY A 687 -10.04 21.68 31.47
C GLY A 687 -9.05 21.98 30.35
N ASN A 688 -9.44 21.70 29.10
CA ASN A 688 -8.62 21.93 27.93
C ASN A 688 -8.11 23.37 27.86
N ALA A 689 -6.85 23.56 27.53
CA ALA A 689 -6.25 24.88 27.31
C ALA A 689 -6.66 25.41 25.92
N PRO A 690 -7.43 26.53 25.83
CA PRO A 690 -7.85 27.07 24.54
C PRO A 690 -6.65 27.43 23.64
N GLY A 691 -6.72 27.01 22.37
CA GLY A 691 -5.65 27.17 21.39
C GLY A 691 -4.56 26.09 21.44
N MET A 692 -4.65 25.13 22.35
CA MET A 692 -3.73 24.00 22.47
C MET A 692 -4.42 22.68 22.11
N VAL A 693 -3.65 21.64 21.82
CA VAL A 693 -4.18 20.29 21.58
C VAL A 693 -4.85 19.75 22.86
N GLU A 694 -5.93 19.02 22.72
CA GLU A 694 -6.56 18.30 23.84
C GLU A 694 -5.57 17.33 24.46
N GLY A 695 -5.48 17.34 25.83
CA GLY A 695 -4.39 16.77 26.59
C GLY A 695 -3.46 17.83 27.20
N ALA A 696 -3.57 19.07 26.72
CA ALA A 696 -3.00 20.23 27.42
C ALA A 696 -4.04 20.77 28.42
N LEU A 697 -3.81 20.54 29.69
CA LEU A 697 -4.66 20.95 30.80
C LEU A 697 -4.35 22.40 31.22
N GLN A 698 -5.35 23.25 31.29
CA GLN A 698 -5.30 24.55 31.96
C GLN A 698 -6.02 24.49 33.31
N VAL A 699 -5.35 24.94 34.36
CA VAL A 699 -5.94 25.06 35.69
C VAL A 699 -5.86 26.52 36.14
N ASN A 700 -7.00 27.15 36.38
CA ASN A 700 -7.07 28.50 36.97
C ASN A 700 -7.28 28.38 38.48
N ALA A 701 -6.33 28.91 39.26
CA ALA A 701 -6.34 28.82 40.71
C ALA A 701 -6.08 30.19 41.37
N VAL A 702 -6.71 30.41 42.48
CA VAL A 702 -6.48 31.65 43.29
C VAL A 702 -5.30 31.40 44.23
N VAL A 703 -4.29 32.25 44.18
CA VAL A 703 -3.12 32.19 45.11
C VAL A 703 -3.63 32.43 46.54
N PRO A 704 -3.46 31.47 47.47
CA PRO A 704 -3.96 31.65 48.85
C PRO A 704 -3.31 32.84 49.53
N THR A 705 -4.09 33.60 50.27
CA THR A 705 -3.61 34.80 50.98
C THR A 705 -2.64 34.46 52.10
N THR A 706 -2.61 33.21 52.57
CA THR A 706 -1.75 32.70 53.65
C THR A 706 -0.42 32.15 53.16
N VAL A 707 -0.19 32.07 51.84
CA VAL A 707 1.08 31.59 51.30
C VAL A 707 2.22 32.54 51.66
N THR A 708 3.34 31.98 52.09
CA THR A 708 4.57 32.74 52.32
C THR A 708 5.13 33.23 50.97
N PRO A 709 5.32 34.54 50.78
CA PRO A 709 5.91 35.05 49.54
C PRO A 709 7.33 34.48 49.29
N GLY A 710 7.68 34.34 48.00
CA GLY A 710 8.97 33.82 47.60
C GLY A 710 9.10 33.73 46.09
N SER A 711 10.33 33.67 45.59
CA SER A 711 10.64 33.54 44.16
C SER A 711 10.48 32.11 43.63
N ALA A 712 10.35 31.13 44.52
CA ALA A 712 10.26 29.70 44.15
C ALA A 712 9.30 28.95 45.13
N VAL A 713 8.05 29.37 45.15
CA VAL A 713 7.00 28.73 45.96
C VAL A 713 6.51 27.48 45.22
N SER A 714 6.49 26.33 45.90
CA SER A 714 6.03 25.08 45.26
C SER A 714 4.60 25.15 44.80
N VAL A 715 4.31 24.56 43.65
CA VAL A 715 2.96 24.37 43.11
C VAL A 715 2.73 22.90 42.76
N VAL A 716 1.62 22.37 43.19
CA VAL A 716 1.22 20.97 42.97
C VAL A 716 -0.21 20.94 42.44
N VAL A 717 -0.43 20.24 41.36
CA VAL A 717 -1.75 19.92 40.77
C VAL A 717 -2.07 18.48 41.08
N THR A 718 -3.23 18.20 41.64
CA THR A 718 -3.72 16.85 41.92
C THR A 718 -4.95 16.57 41.06
N VAL A 719 -4.97 15.46 40.34
CA VAL A 719 -6.11 15.00 39.55
C VAL A 719 -6.64 13.71 40.20
N GLY A 720 -7.87 13.70 40.64
CA GLY A 720 -8.41 12.59 41.43
C GLY A 720 -7.58 12.38 42.72
N THR A 721 -6.84 11.26 42.76
CA THR A 721 -5.93 10.93 43.87
C THR A 721 -4.45 11.07 43.52
N THR A 722 -4.11 11.42 42.26
CA THR A 722 -2.74 11.46 41.77
C THR A 722 -2.23 12.91 41.76
N ALA A 723 -1.16 13.19 42.47
CA ALA A 723 -0.52 14.50 42.55
C ALA A 723 0.65 14.60 41.56
N SER A 724 0.84 15.80 40.97
CA SER A 724 2.05 16.09 40.21
C SER A 724 3.29 16.10 41.13
N PRO A 725 4.50 15.83 40.57
CA PRO A 725 5.72 16.05 41.33
C PRO A 725 5.78 17.49 41.88
N ALA A 726 6.30 17.64 43.11
CA ALA A 726 6.44 18.95 43.77
C ALA A 726 7.70 19.72 43.31
N THR A 727 8.12 19.52 42.06
CA THR A 727 9.30 20.10 41.43
C THR A 727 9.03 21.44 40.79
N ALA A 728 7.77 21.74 40.47
CA ALA A 728 7.37 22.99 39.87
C ALA A 728 7.18 24.10 40.91
N THR A 729 7.57 25.31 40.54
CA THR A 729 7.51 26.48 41.43
C THR A 729 6.92 27.69 40.74
N LEU A 730 6.38 28.62 41.50
CA LEU A 730 5.99 29.96 41.02
C LEU A 730 6.45 31.05 41.97
N ALA A 731 6.61 32.26 41.45
CA ALA A 731 6.92 33.41 42.25
C ALA A 731 5.66 34.05 42.80
N VAL A 732 5.64 34.34 44.12
CA VAL A 732 4.50 34.93 44.86
C VAL A 732 4.94 36.11 45.67
N GLN A 733 4.15 37.20 45.68
CA GLN A 733 4.33 38.41 46.51
C GLN A 733 3.17 38.71 47.46
#